data_f9ced257087af271d5b861a311e7337f
#
_entry.id   f9ced257087af271d5b861a311e7337f
#
_cell.length_a   1.000
_cell.length_b   1.000
_cell.length_c   1.000
_cell.angle_alpha   90.00
_cell.angle_beta   90.00
_cell.angle_gamma   90.00
#
_symmetry.space_group_name_H-M   'P 1'
#
loop_
_entity.id
_entity.type
_entity.pdbx_description
1 polymer ?
#
loop_
_entity_poly.entity_id
_entity_poly.type
_entity_poly.pdbx_seq_one_letter_code
_entity_poly.pdbx_strand_id
1 'polypeptide(L)'
;MKLPVAVCAAFALLASTISPARAADKPNVVYLLADDLGWGDLSVNGGSIPTPTIDKLFKDGVRLDNFMGWCVCSPTRAMLLTGRHPFRVGTGPETGGELAKDETTIAEGFKANGYRTGCFGKWHNGADPATPEFSKAFTEAWKDRARNTYGDGGLGVNEHGFDEAWVYYGGGPDHFTRHISNGKGPVSWWHNREHRPLDAGYTDDLVTQHAVEFIRTNKDSPFFCYVPFNNVHGPMQAKESHLQAVDPKVTDKDKRMYAAMTQALDQYVADILAELDKHGLRENTIVVFTSDNGATKGGNNLPFRGGKHSIFEGGTHLPTVIHWPKGKVVRGKWDGLCGALDMFPTLMAMAGLEMPATQPLDGKNVWPALRDQQASPVESYYWSWHNEDAIRTAQWRMHRYFDRVELFDIKNDIGETTDVAAKNPKVVAELKKKLDGWVASMKVASTHLPPALALDAKPAPEGEALEISFTVNDKTKPKDSLLIPFARFDGRVYATDFIEYDLAGAKGSPLKGFHYAPFQAKNDVPAPFFKRGEGIDQFGREQILGPEPQGGAGVWEHRIIGLSSYGPGSASGHALVVKGAKPGNYKVYLDNLRIRHANGTTTPLWSSGKDTKTKTPLDSELYTNIKLRSVKVDEVGK
;
A
#
# COMPACT_ATOMS: atom_id res chain seq x y z
N MET A 1 -27.21 27.55 -88.33
CA MET A 1 -26.70 26.21 -88.11
C MET A 1 -25.23 26.26 -87.73
N LYS A 2 -24.89 26.18 -86.47
CA LYS A 2 -23.57 25.80 -85.96
C LYS A 2 -23.78 25.49 -84.47
N LEU A 3 -23.55 24.21 -84.10
CA LEU A 3 -23.55 23.72 -82.70
C LEU A 3 -22.31 24.24 -81.94
N PRO A 4 -22.45 24.50 -80.63
CA PRO A 4 -21.30 24.73 -79.77
C PRO A 4 -20.77 23.40 -79.15
N VAL A 5 -19.48 23.27 -79.15
CA VAL A 5 -18.69 22.19 -78.57
C VAL A 5 -18.76 22.30 -77.05
N ALA A 6 -19.16 21.22 -76.36
CA ALA A 6 -19.12 21.10 -74.90
C ALA A 6 -17.69 20.75 -74.44
N VAL A 7 -17.11 21.58 -73.60
CA VAL A 7 -15.82 21.30 -72.90
C VAL A 7 -16.13 20.55 -71.62
N CYS A 8 -15.83 19.25 -71.54
CA CYS A 8 -15.84 18.47 -70.30
C CYS A 8 -14.56 18.77 -69.50
N ALA A 9 -14.74 19.53 -68.41
CA ALA A 9 -13.68 19.68 -67.40
C ALA A 9 -13.68 18.46 -66.48
N ALA A 10 -12.64 17.63 -66.56
CA ALA A 10 -12.40 16.51 -65.65
C ALA A 10 -11.83 17.05 -64.31
N PHE A 11 -12.64 17.06 -63.28
CA PHE A 11 -12.17 17.22 -61.86
C PHE A 11 -11.52 15.92 -61.43
N ALA A 12 -10.17 15.88 -61.39
CA ALA A 12 -9.44 14.83 -60.73
C ALA A 12 -9.51 15.06 -59.21
N LEU A 13 -10.38 14.30 -58.49
CA LEU A 13 -10.31 14.19 -57.05
C LEU A 13 -8.99 13.51 -56.67
N LEU A 14 -8.04 14.27 -56.16
CA LEU A 14 -6.95 13.72 -55.35
C LEU A 14 -7.54 13.22 -54.01
N ALA A 15 -7.98 11.97 -53.99
CA ALA A 15 -8.18 11.26 -52.75
C ALA A 15 -6.79 11.02 -52.12
N SER A 16 -6.38 11.90 -51.20
CA SER A 16 -5.25 11.61 -50.31
C SER A 16 -5.63 10.36 -49.51
N THR A 17 -5.16 9.21 -49.95
CA THR A 17 -5.18 7.98 -49.15
C THR A 17 -4.30 8.21 -47.94
N ILE A 18 -4.91 8.60 -46.84
CA ILE A 18 -4.29 8.45 -45.51
C ILE A 18 -4.17 6.93 -45.35
N SER A 19 -3.00 6.38 -45.73
CA SER A 19 -2.67 5.00 -45.39
C SER A 19 -2.80 4.87 -43.86
N PRO A 20 -3.58 3.92 -43.34
CA PRO A 20 -3.54 3.64 -41.92
C PRO A 20 -2.09 3.34 -41.57
N ALA A 21 -1.56 4.03 -40.55
CA ALA A 21 -0.21 3.78 -40.06
C ALA A 21 -0.01 2.28 -39.91
N ARG A 22 1.00 1.76 -40.59
CA ARG A 22 1.25 0.33 -40.68
C ARG A 22 1.40 -0.23 -39.28
N ALA A 23 0.73 -1.32 -38.92
CA ALA A 23 0.81 -1.98 -37.60
C ALA A 23 2.25 -2.19 -37.11
N ALA A 24 3.21 -2.30 -38.04
CA ALA A 24 4.64 -2.41 -37.81
C ALA A 24 5.31 -1.13 -37.23
N ASP A 25 4.64 0.03 -37.22
CA ASP A 25 5.19 1.28 -36.67
C ASP A 25 4.83 1.56 -35.22
N LYS A 26 3.77 0.93 -34.70
CA LYS A 26 3.37 1.05 -33.29
C LYS A 26 4.37 0.29 -32.40
N PRO A 27 4.89 0.90 -31.32
CA PRO A 27 5.79 0.18 -30.42
C PRO A 27 5.03 -0.85 -29.59
N ASN A 28 5.66 -1.98 -29.31
CA ASN A 28 5.20 -2.85 -28.24
C ASN A 28 5.46 -2.20 -26.87
N VAL A 29 4.74 -2.65 -25.86
CA VAL A 29 4.97 -2.24 -24.45
C VAL A 29 5.11 -3.48 -23.60
N VAL A 30 6.22 -3.58 -22.85
CA VAL A 30 6.46 -4.59 -21.82
C VAL A 30 6.65 -3.86 -20.49
N TYR A 31 5.75 -4.09 -19.55
CA TYR A 31 5.79 -3.49 -18.22
C TYR A 31 6.13 -4.56 -17.17
N LEU A 32 7.34 -4.50 -16.65
CA LEU A 32 7.92 -5.44 -15.68
C LEU A 32 7.80 -4.82 -14.28
N LEU A 33 6.99 -5.42 -13.41
CA LEU A 33 6.74 -4.92 -12.07
C LEU A 33 7.21 -5.93 -11.02
N ALA A 34 8.24 -5.56 -10.27
CA ALA A 34 8.68 -6.32 -9.08
C ALA A 34 7.71 -6.09 -7.91
N ASP A 35 7.68 -7.02 -6.96
CA ASP A 35 6.89 -6.96 -5.73
C ASP A 35 7.81 -6.84 -4.52
N ASP A 36 7.67 -5.80 -3.71
CA ASP A 36 8.48 -5.53 -2.51
C ASP A 36 9.99 -5.33 -2.77
N LEU A 37 10.40 -4.87 -3.95
CA LEU A 37 11.80 -4.60 -4.27
C LEU A 37 12.19 -3.19 -3.84
N GLY A 38 13.17 -3.07 -2.94
CA GLY A 38 13.67 -1.80 -2.47
C GLY A 38 14.64 -1.11 -3.44
N TRP A 39 14.77 0.20 -3.30
CA TRP A 39 15.70 0.99 -4.10
C TRP A 39 17.12 0.47 -4.01
N GLY A 40 17.62 0.24 -2.79
CA GLY A 40 18.98 -0.19 -2.50
C GLY A 40 19.23 -1.69 -2.73
N ASP A 41 18.26 -2.46 -3.24
CA ASP A 41 18.46 -3.87 -3.56
C ASP A 41 19.19 -4.05 -4.90
N LEU A 42 19.00 -3.11 -5.83
CA LEU A 42 19.64 -3.17 -7.15
C LEU A 42 21.10 -2.74 -7.10
N SER A 43 21.99 -3.49 -7.78
CA SER A 43 23.42 -3.17 -7.82
C SER A 43 23.71 -1.81 -8.48
N VAL A 44 22.90 -1.37 -9.44
CA VAL A 44 22.99 -0.03 -10.06
C VAL A 44 22.73 1.11 -9.06
N ASN A 45 22.07 0.84 -7.95
CA ASN A 45 21.80 1.77 -6.85
C ASN A 45 22.75 1.58 -5.65
N GLY A 46 23.80 0.78 -5.80
CA GLY A 46 24.77 0.48 -4.75
C GLY A 46 24.41 -0.74 -3.90
N GLY A 47 23.41 -1.51 -4.29
CA GLY A 47 23.06 -2.79 -3.68
C GLY A 47 24.15 -3.84 -3.82
N SER A 48 24.18 -4.79 -2.90
CA SER A 48 25.15 -5.88 -2.91
C SER A 48 24.70 -7.12 -3.68
N ILE A 49 23.46 -7.17 -4.14
CA ILE A 49 22.90 -8.28 -4.90
C ILE A 49 23.14 -8.03 -6.39
N PRO A 50 23.84 -8.93 -7.12
CA PRO A 50 24.05 -8.76 -8.55
C PRO A 50 22.73 -8.80 -9.34
N THR A 51 22.47 -7.75 -10.13
CA THR A 51 21.31 -7.62 -11.00
C THR A 51 21.72 -7.14 -12.42
N PRO A 52 22.58 -7.89 -13.12
CA PRO A 52 23.25 -7.39 -14.32
C PRO A 52 22.30 -7.04 -15.46
N THR A 53 21.19 -7.73 -15.60
CA THR A 53 20.18 -7.46 -16.65
C THR A 53 19.43 -6.18 -16.38
N ILE A 54 18.94 -6.02 -15.15
CA ILE A 54 18.25 -4.82 -14.71
C ILE A 54 19.21 -3.62 -14.74
N ASP A 55 20.44 -3.79 -14.26
CA ASP A 55 21.49 -2.75 -14.34
C ASP A 55 21.75 -2.29 -15.77
N LYS A 56 21.74 -3.22 -16.73
CA LYS A 56 21.88 -2.89 -18.14
C LYS A 56 20.69 -2.06 -18.65
N LEU A 57 19.46 -2.38 -18.24
CA LEU A 57 18.31 -1.55 -18.57
C LEU A 57 18.48 -0.11 -18.02
N PHE A 58 18.93 0.02 -16.77
CA PHE A 58 19.18 1.33 -16.14
C PHE A 58 20.31 2.11 -16.83
N LYS A 59 21.32 1.43 -17.33
CA LYS A 59 22.45 2.03 -18.08
C LYS A 59 22.05 2.48 -19.48
N ASP A 60 21.22 1.70 -20.16
CA ASP A 60 20.88 1.90 -21.58
C ASP A 60 19.57 2.69 -21.77
N GLY A 61 18.76 2.82 -20.73
CA GLY A 61 17.50 3.56 -20.70
C GLY A 61 17.58 4.93 -20.05
N VAL A 62 16.42 5.51 -19.75
CA VAL A 62 16.27 6.67 -18.88
C VAL A 62 15.77 6.23 -17.51
N ARG A 63 16.55 6.53 -16.50
CA ARG A 63 16.19 6.32 -15.11
C ARG A 63 15.31 7.48 -14.63
N LEU A 64 14.17 7.16 -14.03
CA LEU A 64 13.26 8.13 -13.42
C LEU A 64 13.63 8.28 -11.94
N ASP A 65 14.46 9.28 -11.63
CA ASP A 65 15.05 9.43 -10.30
C ASP A 65 14.07 9.88 -9.19
N ASN A 66 12.85 10.30 -9.55
CA ASN A 66 11.79 10.68 -8.62
C ASN A 66 10.46 10.01 -8.99
N PHE A 67 10.48 8.69 -9.12
CA PHE A 67 9.28 7.93 -9.44
C PHE A 67 8.57 7.43 -8.17
N MET A 68 7.31 7.82 -8.01
CA MET A 68 6.52 7.58 -6.82
C MET A 68 5.47 6.48 -7.02
N GLY A 69 5.38 5.57 -6.06
CA GLY A 69 4.26 4.65 -5.91
C GLY A 69 3.51 4.87 -4.59
N TRP A 70 2.67 3.92 -4.24
CA TRP A 70 2.13 3.84 -2.88
C TRP A 70 3.04 2.99 -2.00
N CYS A 71 2.81 3.01 -0.68
CA CYS A 71 3.64 2.25 0.27
C CYS A 71 3.23 0.77 0.41
N VAL A 72 2.25 0.30 -0.39
CA VAL A 72 1.79 -1.10 -0.47
C VAL A 72 1.28 -1.43 -1.87
N CYS A 73 1.21 -2.74 -2.17
CA CYS A 73 1.07 -3.30 -3.52
C CYS A 73 -0.22 -2.87 -4.26
N SER A 74 -1.40 -3.20 -3.73
CA SER A 74 -2.68 -3.04 -4.44
C SER A 74 -2.94 -1.58 -4.84
N PRO A 75 -2.76 -0.57 -3.98
CA PRO A 75 -2.92 0.83 -4.36
C PRO A 75 -1.98 1.28 -5.49
N THR A 76 -0.69 0.90 -5.46
CA THR A 76 0.23 1.26 -6.55
C THR A 76 -0.18 0.64 -7.87
N ARG A 77 -0.61 -0.62 -7.85
CA ARG A 77 -1.10 -1.33 -9.05
C ARG A 77 -2.35 -0.67 -9.62
N ALA A 78 -3.28 -0.26 -8.77
CA ALA A 78 -4.46 0.49 -9.18
C ALA A 78 -4.10 1.86 -9.78
N MET A 79 -3.18 2.61 -9.16
CA MET A 79 -2.65 3.87 -9.70
C MET A 79 -2.06 3.68 -11.09
N LEU A 80 -1.24 2.65 -11.27
CA LEU A 80 -0.61 2.29 -12.55
C LEU A 80 -1.65 1.95 -13.62
N LEU A 81 -2.63 1.12 -13.26
CA LEU A 81 -3.62 0.62 -14.21
C LEU A 81 -4.62 1.68 -14.63
N THR A 82 -4.99 2.63 -13.76
CA THR A 82 -6.08 3.58 -13.99
C THR A 82 -5.64 5.03 -14.16
N GLY A 83 -4.43 5.39 -13.73
CA GLY A 83 -3.99 6.80 -13.64
C GLY A 83 -4.75 7.61 -12.59
N ARG A 84 -5.37 6.94 -11.59
CA ARG A 84 -6.20 7.57 -10.57
C ARG A 84 -5.79 7.15 -9.16
N HIS A 85 -6.03 8.04 -8.19
CA HIS A 85 -5.72 7.76 -6.79
C HIS A 85 -6.51 6.56 -6.24
N PRO A 86 -5.90 5.73 -5.38
CA PRO A 86 -6.52 4.53 -4.80
C PRO A 86 -7.86 4.80 -4.13
N PHE A 87 -8.01 5.96 -3.50
CA PHE A 87 -9.26 6.39 -2.86
C PHE A 87 -10.43 6.59 -3.84
N ARG A 88 -10.15 6.92 -5.11
CA ARG A 88 -11.18 7.10 -6.14
C ARG A 88 -11.63 5.78 -6.74
N VAL A 89 -10.74 4.80 -6.80
CA VAL A 89 -10.95 3.57 -7.55
C VAL A 89 -11.30 2.36 -6.67
N GLY A 90 -11.49 2.58 -5.37
CA GLY A 90 -11.94 1.52 -4.45
C GLY A 90 -10.83 0.65 -3.85
N THR A 91 -9.58 0.86 -4.25
CA THR A 91 -8.43 0.10 -3.75
C THR A 91 -7.76 0.80 -2.57
N GLY A 92 -8.45 1.32 -1.62
CA GLY A 92 -7.95 2.13 -0.49
C GLY A 92 -6.60 1.72 0.10
N PRO A 93 -6.08 2.43 1.08
CA PRO A 93 -4.73 2.24 1.62
C PRO A 93 -4.51 0.84 2.22
N GLU A 94 -5.58 0.17 2.57
CA GLU A 94 -5.56 -1.13 3.20
C GLU A 94 -5.82 -2.19 2.15
N THR A 95 -4.80 -2.74 1.61
CA THR A 95 -4.66 -3.96 0.80
C THR A 95 -5.95 -4.70 0.41
N GLY A 96 -6.14 -4.93 -0.87
CA GLY A 96 -7.13 -5.88 -1.36
C GLY A 96 -8.50 -5.28 -1.67
N GLY A 97 -8.53 -3.99 -1.97
CA GLY A 97 -9.69 -3.40 -2.64
C GLY A 97 -9.81 -3.94 -4.07
N GLU A 98 -11.02 -4.10 -4.54
CA GLU A 98 -11.27 -4.39 -5.94
C GLU A 98 -11.31 -3.11 -6.74
N LEU A 99 -10.75 -3.19 -7.93
CA LEU A 99 -10.88 -2.13 -8.91
C LEU A 99 -12.34 -2.07 -9.38
N ALA A 100 -12.93 -0.89 -9.31
CA ALA A 100 -14.32 -0.71 -9.70
C ALA A 100 -14.51 -1.00 -11.20
N LYS A 101 -15.65 -1.60 -11.56
CA LYS A 101 -15.94 -2.04 -12.93
C LYS A 101 -15.97 -0.91 -13.96
N ASP A 102 -16.36 0.27 -13.53
CA ASP A 102 -16.46 1.46 -14.37
C ASP A 102 -15.14 2.23 -14.51
N GLU A 103 -14.06 1.74 -13.90
CA GLU A 103 -12.74 2.30 -14.07
C GLU A 103 -12.11 1.81 -15.37
N THR A 104 -11.70 2.74 -16.22
CA THR A 104 -10.96 2.42 -17.44
C THR A 104 -9.50 2.19 -17.15
N THR A 105 -8.96 1.08 -17.60
CA THR A 105 -7.57 0.70 -17.41
C THR A 105 -6.68 1.02 -18.61
N ILE A 106 -5.38 1.05 -18.36
CA ILE A 106 -4.36 1.15 -19.41
C ILE A 106 -4.48 0.00 -20.43
N ALA A 107 -4.86 -1.21 -20.00
CA ALA A 107 -5.04 -2.35 -20.90
C ALA A 107 -6.22 -2.12 -21.85
N GLU A 108 -7.35 -1.57 -21.35
CA GLU A 108 -8.47 -1.15 -22.20
C GLU A 108 -8.04 -0.05 -23.17
N GLY A 109 -7.21 0.89 -22.73
CA GLY A 109 -6.64 1.92 -23.60
C GLY A 109 -5.83 1.36 -24.76
N PHE A 110 -4.92 0.43 -24.48
CA PHE A 110 -4.14 -0.26 -25.52
C PHE A 110 -5.04 -1.12 -26.42
N LYS A 111 -5.95 -1.87 -25.85
CA LYS A 111 -6.90 -2.72 -26.60
C LYS A 111 -7.77 -1.91 -27.56
N ALA A 112 -8.32 -0.78 -27.11
CA ALA A 112 -9.10 0.14 -27.96
C ALA A 112 -8.30 0.67 -29.16
N ASN A 113 -6.97 0.72 -29.04
CA ASN A 113 -6.05 1.11 -30.12
C ASN A 113 -5.50 -0.08 -30.93
N GLY A 114 -6.10 -1.28 -30.79
CA GLY A 114 -5.78 -2.46 -31.59
C GLY A 114 -4.57 -3.25 -31.13
N TYR A 115 -4.15 -3.10 -29.88
CA TYR A 115 -3.11 -3.92 -29.26
C TYR A 115 -3.68 -5.25 -28.75
N ARG A 116 -2.87 -6.29 -28.81
CA ARG A 116 -3.08 -7.50 -28.00
C ARG A 116 -2.62 -7.22 -26.58
N THR A 117 -3.38 -7.64 -25.58
CA THR A 117 -3.12 -7.29 -24.18
C THR A 117 -2.96 -8.55 -23.34
N GLY A 118 -1.87 -8.64 -22.56
CA GLY A 118 -1.59 -9.79 -21.68
C GLY A 118 -1.18 -9.37 -20.28
N CYS A 119 -1.63 -10.15 -19.26
CA CYS A 119 -1.28 -9.98 -17.86
C CYS A 119 -0.76 -11.30 -17.28
N PHE A 120 0.46 -11.30 -16.74
CA PHE A 120 1.14 -12.50 -16.28
C PHE A 120 1.73 -12.28 -14.88
N GLY A 121 1.07 -12.83 -13.85
CA GLY A 121 1.50 -12.74 -12.44
C GLY A 121 0.46 -12.17 -11.48
N LYS A 122 0.87 -11.30 -10.57
CA LYS A 122 0.05 -10.76 -9.49
C LYS A 122 -0.96 -9.72 -9.98
N TRP A 123 -2.26 -10.05 -9.88
CA TRP A 123 -3.31 -9.06 -10.14
C TRP A 123 -3.53 -8.12 -8.95
N HIS A 124 -3.91 -8.65 -7.81
CA HIS A 124 -4.10 -7.94 -6.52
C HIS A 124 -5.05 -6.72 -6.56
N ASN A 125 -5.90 -6.62 -7.55
CA ASN A 125 -6.92 -5.57 -7.73
C ASN A 125 -8.30 -6.17 -8.02
N GLY A 126 -8.57 -7.37 -7.46
CA GLY A 126 -9.84 -8.06 -7.58
C GLY A 126 -9.95 -9.21 -6.60
N ALA A 127 -11.18 -9.67 -6.32
CA ALA A 127 -11.40 -10.85 -5.50
C ALA A 127 -10.98 -12.11 -6.25
N ASP A 128 -10.51 -13.09 -5.48
CA ASP A 128 -10.25 -14.42 -6.03
C ASP A 128 -11.55 -15.20 -6.16
N PRO A 129 -11.97 -15.57 -7.39
CA PRO A 129 -13.20 -16.33 -7.60
C PRO A 129 -13.22 -17.70 -6.91
N ALA A 130 -12.04 -18.28 -6.58
CA ALA A 130 -11.95 -19.55 -5.86
C ALA A 130 -12.29 -19.47 -4.37
N THR A 131 -12.52 -18.26 -3.83
CA THR A 131 -12.77 -18.03 -2.41
C THR A 131 -14.10 -17.32 -2.14
N PRO A 132 -15.27 -17.92 -2.49
CA PRO A 132 -16.56 -17.25 -2.27
C PRO A 132 -16.79 -16.83 -0.80
N GLU A 133 -16.28 -17.63 0.15
CA GLU A 133 -16.41 -17.36 1.59
C GLU A 133 -15.49 -16.23 2.06
N PHE A 134 -14.26 -16.18 1.56
CA PHE A 134 -13.35 -15.08 1.80
C PHE A 134 -13.87 -13.80 1.16
N SER A 135 -14.32 -13.90 -0.08
CA SER A 135 -15.01 -12.85 -0.80
C SER A 135 -16.25 -12.36 -0.03
N LYS A 136 -17.09 -13.26 0.49
CA LYS A 136 -18.28 -12.91 1.26
C LYS A 136 -17.95 -12.22 2.59
N ALA A 137 -17.00 -12.72 3.35
CA ALA A 137 -16.57 -12.11 4.61
C ALA A 137 -15.92 -10.74 4.36
N PHE A 138 -15.12 -10.63 3.32
CA PHE A 138 -14.51 -9.39 2.86
C PHE A 138 -15.57 -8.40 2.36
N THR A 139 -16.54 -8.87 1.58
CA THR A 139 -17.69 -8.08 1.09
C THR A 139 -18.56 -7.57 2.23
N GLU A 140 -18.83 -8.37 3.24
CA GLU A 140 -19.65 -7.91 4.38
C GLU A 140 -18.93 -6.84 5.20
N ALA A 141 -17.62 -6.94 5.35
CA ALA A 141 -16.80 -5.92 5.98
C ALA A 141 -16.76 -4.59 5.18
N TRP A 142 -17.04 -4.64 3.89
CA TRP A 142 -16.95 -3.50 2.97
C TRP A 142 -18.31 -3.03 2.42
N LYS A 143 -19.42 -3.68 2.80
CA LYS A 143 -20.79 -3.32 2.36
C LYS A 143 -21.19 -1.87 2.64
N ASP A 144 -20.64 -1.25 3.66
CA ASP A 144 -20.92 0.14 4.01
C ASP A 144 -20.10 1.16 3.20
N ARG A 145 -19.23 0.69 2.32
CA ARG A 145 -18.45 1.54 1.43
C ARG A 145 -19.21 1.70 0.12
N ALA A 146 -19.56 2.92 -0.25
CA ALA A 146 -20.52 3.32 -1.28
C ALA A 146 -20.27 2.83 -2.73
N ARG A 147 -19.34 1.90 -2.95
CA ARG A 147 -19.04 1.26 -4.24
C ARG A 147 -19.01 -0.26 -4.09
N ASN A 148 -20.20 -0.79 -3.87
CA ASN A 148 -20.38 -2.24 -3.81
C ASN A 148 -20.51 -2.79 -5.24
N THR A 149 -19.42 -3.31 -5.80
CA THR A 149 -19.41 -3.94 -7.12
C THR A 149 -19.42 -5.47 -7.06
N TYR A 150 -19.67 -6.03 -5.89
CA TYR A 150 -19.80 -7.47 -5.67
C TYR A 150 -21.22 -7.95 -5.97
N GLY A 151 -21.62 -7.93 -7.21
CA GLY A 151 -22.95 -8.37 -7.52
C GLY A 151 -23.01 -9.56 -8.48
N ASP A 152 -22.19 -9.56 -9.52
CA ASP A 152 -22.45 -10.43 -10.67
C ASP A 152 -21.18 -11.11 -11.22
N GLY A 153 -20.49 -11.86 -10.39
CA GLY A 153 -19.42 -12.74 -10.87
C GLY A 153 -18.14 -12.03 -11.23
N GLY A 154 -17.34 -11.76 -10.23
CA GLY A 154 -15.89 -11.55 -10.25
C GLY A 154 -15.37 -10.67 -11.36
N LEU A 155 -15.07 -9.42 -11.06
CA LEU A 155 -14.33 -8.57 -11.99
C LEU A 155 -12.88 -9.06 -12.03
N GLY A 156 -12.65 -10.01 -12.91
CA GLY A 156 -11.34 -10.54 -13.19
C GLY A 156 -10.52 -9.60 -14.05
N VAL A 157 -9.29 -9.97 -14.22
CA VAL A 157 -8.31 -9.27 -15.05
C VAL A 157 -8.79 -9.08 -16.51
N ASN A 158 -9.56 -10.04 -17.03
CA ASN A 158 -10.08 -9.97 -18.42
C ASN A 158 -11.17 -8.90 -18.60
N GLU A 159 -11.96 -8.61 -17.55
CA GLU A 159 -12.98 -7.56 -17.53
C GLU A 159 -12.35 -6.17 -17.54
N HIS A 160 -11.08 -6.06 -17.18
CA HIS A 160 -10.26 -4.85 -17.19
C HIS A 160 -9.31 -4.78 -18.40
N GLY A 161 -9.72 -5.38 -19.53
CA GLY A 161 -9.12 -5.14 -20.85
C GLY A 161 -8.01 -6.09 -21.28
N PHE A 162 -7.62 -7.09 -20.47
CA PHE A 162 -6.63 -8.07 -20.88
C PHE A 162 -7.25 -9.21 -21.70
N ASP A 163 -6.69 -9.48 -22.89
CA ASP A 163 -7.12 -10.57 -23.78
C ASP A 163 -6.69 -11.93 -23.24
N GLU A 164 -5.49 -11.99 -22.67
CA GLU A 164 -4.89 -13.19 -22.09
C GLU A 164 -4.33 -12.90 -20.71
N ALA A 165 -4.56 -13.80 -19.76
CA ALA A 165 -4.11 -13.65 -18.39
C ALA A 165 -3.72 -14.99 -17.76
N TRP A 166 -2.55 -15.03 -17.13
CA TRP A 166 -2.14 -16.08 -16.22
C TRP A 166 -1.82 -15.41 -14.88
N VAL A 167 -2.74 -15.49 -13.94
CA VAL A 167 -2.71 -14.62 -12.76
C VAL A 167 -3.08 -15.33 -11.47
N TYR A 168 -2.66 -14.71 -10.37
CA TYR A 168 -3.22 -14.95 -9.04
C TYR A 168 -3.77 -13.63 -8.46
N TYR A 169 -4.79 -13.73 -7.61
CA TYR A 169 -5.53 -12.57 -7.10
C TYR A 169 -5.05 -12.07 -5.74
N GLY A 170 -4.48 -12.92 -4.91
CA GLY A 170 -4.04 -12.59 -3.55
C GLY A 170 -2.79 -11.72 -3.46
N GLY A 171 -2.49 -11.27 -2.26
CA GLY A 171 -1.35 -10.38 -1.99
C GLY A 171 0.02 -11.06 -2.09
N GLY A 172 0.18 -12.27 -1.56
CA GLY A 172 1.43 -13.04 -1.56
C GLY A 172 1.14 -14.53 -1.37
N PRO A 173 1.01 -15.29 -2.45
CA PRO A 173 0.83 -16.72 -2.40
C PRO A 173 2.16 -17.44 -2.11
N ASP A 174 2.08 -18.69 -1.70
CA ASP A 174 3.21 -19.60 -1.70
C ASP A 174 3.82 -19.73 -3.11
N HIS A 175 5.13 -19.56 -3.23
CA HIS A 175 5.80 -19.50 -4.54
C HIS A 175 5.79 -20.82 -5.31
N PHE A 176 5.58 -21.95 -4.65
CA PHE A 176 5.57 -23.27 -5.31
C PHE A 176 4.15 -23.78 -5.57
N THR A 177 3.24 -23.50 -4.64
CA THR A 177 1.90 -24.09 -4.64
C THR A 177 0.79 -23.07 -4.94
N ARG A 178 1.12 -21.77 -4.87
CA ARG A 178 0.19 -20.65 -5.06
C ARG A 178 -1.01 -20.65 -4.11
N HIS A 179 -0.89 -21.36 -2.98
CA HIS A 179 -1.85 -21.21 -1.91
C HIS A 179 -1.76 -19.81 -1.32
N ILE A 180 -2.87 -19.10 -1.25
CA ILE A 180 -2.96 -17.81 -0.58
C ILE A 180 -2.85 -17.93 0.95
N SER A 181 -2.80 -16.80 1.66
CA SER A 181 -2.71 -16.76 3.13
C SER A 181 -1.54 -17.57 3.70
N ASN A 182 -0.33 -17.36 3.14
CA ASN A 182 0.90 -18.04 3.54
C ASN A 182 0.78 -19.59 3.48
N GLY A 183 0.21 -20.10 2.41
CA GLY A 183 0.09 -21.54 2.17
C GLY A 183 -1.08 -22.25 2.87
N LYS A 184 -1.99 -21.50 3.51
CA LYS A 184 -3.13 -22.05 4.26
C LYS A 184 -4.47 -21.91 3.57
N GLY A 185 -4.58 -21.01 2.58
CA GLY A 185 -5.78 -20.76 1.80
C GLY A 185 -5.86 -21.65 0.55
N PRO A 186 -6.89 -21.48 -0.27
CA PRO A 186 -6.99 -22.16 -1.57
C PRO A 186 -5.87 -21.75 -2.52
N VAL A 187 -5.67 -22.55 -3.57
CA VAL A 187 -4.76 -22.19 -4.67
C VAL A 187 -5.38 -21.06 -5.49
N SER A 188 -4.65 -19.99 -5.69
CA SER A 188 -5.02 -18.89 -6.58
C SER A 188 -4.11 -18.93 -7.81
N TRP A 189 -4.57 -19.60 -8.87
CA TRP A 189 -3.90 -19.63 -10.16
C TRP A 189 -4.92 -19.79 -11.28
N TRP A 190 -4.94 -18.85 -12.21
CA TRP A 190 -5.99 -18.72 -13.20
C TRP A 190 -5.43 -18.46 -14.58
N HIS A 191 -5.94 -19.19 -15.58
CA HIS A 191 -5.78 -18.83 -16.98
C HIS A 191 -7.08 -18.19 -17.47
N ASN A 192 -7.07 -16.91 -17.67
CA ASN A 192 -8.30 -16.16 -17.95
C ASN A 192 -9.35 -16.42 -16.85
N ARG A 193 -10.46 -17.08 -17.20
CA ARG A 193 -11.54 -17.44 -16.28
C ARG A 193 -11.48 -18.91 -15.82
N GLU A 194 -10.45 -19.65 -16.23
CA GLU A 194 -10.27 -21.04 -15.86
C GLU A 194 -9.34 -21.19 -14.66
N HIS A 195 -9.84 -21.80 -13.59
CA HIS A 195 -9.03 -22.13 -12.42
C HIS A 195 -8.06 -23.27 -12.71
N ARG A 196 -6.78 -23.08 -12.40
CA ARG A 196 -5.66 -24.00 -12.73
C ARG A 196 -4.93 -24.47 -11.47
N PRO A 197 -5.63 -25.12 -10.50
CA PRO A 197 -5.03 -25.45 -9.20
C PRO A 197 -3.95 -26.53 -9.25
N LEU A 198 -3.88 -27.30 -10.34
CA LEU A 198 -2.97 -28.46 -10.47
C LEU A 198 -1.68 -28.11 -11.24
N ASP A 199 -1.55 -26.90 -11.76
CA ASP A 199 -0.32 -26.50 -12.44
C ASP A 199 0.83 -26.50 -11.44
N ALA A 200 1.92 -27.20 -11.75
CA ALA A 200 3.09 -27.32 -10.88
C ALA A 200 4.20 -26.36 -11.33
N GLY A 201 5.04 -25.93 -10.40
CA GLY A 201 6.22 -25.12 -10.68
C GLY A 201 6.35 -23.91 -9.76
N TYR A 202 7.50 -23.26 -9.81
CA TYR A 202 7.73 -22.00 -9.11
C TYR A 202 6.96 -20.87 -9.82
N THR A 203 6.27 -20.05 -9.06
CA THR A 203 5.30 -19.08 -9.61
C THR A 203 5.89 -18.20 -10.71
N ASP A 204 7.07 -17.61 -10.49
CA ASP A 204 7.64 -16.70 -11.48
C ASP A 204 8.30 -17.43 -12.67
N ASP A 205 8.61 -18.73 -12.57
CA ASP A 205 8.93 -19.54 -13.76
C ASP A 205 7.71 -19.60 -14.70
N LEU A 206 6.52 -19.90 -14.14
CA LEU A 206 5.28 -19.96 -14.91
C LEU A 206 4.87 -18.58 -15.47
N VAL A 207 4.99 -17.53 -14.66
CA VAL A 207 4.75 -16.13 -15.07
C VAL A 207 5.63 -15.80 -16.29
N THR A 208 6.93 -16.08 -16.19
CA THR A 208 7.89 -15.79 -17.26
C THR A 208 7.62 -16.63 -18.50
N GLN A 209 7.34 -17.93 -18.33
CA GLN A 209 7.01 -18.82 -19.44
C GLN A 209 5.80 -18.32 -20.23
N HIS A 210 4.71 -17.93 -19.54
CA HIS A 210 3.50 -17.45 -20.22
C HIS A 210 3.69 -16.07 -20.84
N ALA A 211 4.46 -15.17 -20.22
CA ALA A 211 4.81 -13.88 -20.83
C ALA A 211 5.64 -14.06 -22.11
N VAL A 212 6.64 -14.94 -22.09
CA VAL A 212 7.46 -15.29 -23.26
C VAL A 212 6.60 -15.91 -24.37
N GLU A 213 5.67 -16.82 -24.03
CA GLU A 213 4.76 -17.41 -25.02
C GLU A 213 3.83 -16.38 -25.63
N PHE A 214 3.29 -15.46 -24.83
CA PHE A 214 2.46 -14.36 -25.31
C PHE A 214 3.22 -13.46 -26.29
N ILE A 215 4.47 -13.08 -26.00
CA ILE A 215 5.34 -12.30 -26.90
C ILE A 215 5.55 -13.05 -28.21
N ARG A 216 5.87 -14.34 -28.15
CA ARG A 216 6.11 -15.21 -29.32
C ARG A 216 4.87 -15.29 -30.21
N THR A 217 3.71 -15.52 -29.60
CA THR A 217 2.45 -15.67 -30.32
C THR A 217 1.99 -14.37 -30.97
N ASN A 218 2.28 -13.22 -30.35
CA ASN A 218 1.84 -11.92 -30.83
C ASN A 218 2.94 -11.09 -31.52
N LYS A 219 4.08 -11.70 -31.90
CA LYS A 219 5.23 -11.00 -32.48
C LYS A 219 4.95 -10.17 -33.73
N ASP A 220 3.89 -10.50 -34.46
CA ASP A 220 3.48 -9.85 -35.72
C ASP A 220 2.40 -8.75 -35.50
N SER A 221 2.02 -8.48 -34.27
CA SER A 221 1.02 -7.47 -33.87
C SER A 221 1.54 -6.60 -32.72
N PRO A 222 1.13 -5.34 -32.61
CA PRO A 222 1.49 -4.57 -31.42
C PRO A 222 0.83 -5.16 -30.18
N PHE A 223 1.58 -5.19 -29.08
CA PHE A 223 1.08 -5.75 -27.81
C PHE A 223 1.46 -4.91 -26.59
N PHE A 224 0.62 -5.01 -25.58
CA PHE A 224 0.87 -4.57 -24.21
C PHE A 224 0.96 -5.80 -23.29
N CYS A 225 2.14 -6.06 -22.76
CA CYS A 225 2.46 -7.18 -21.89
C CYS A 225 2.78 -6.66 -20.48
N TYR A 226 1.89 -6.86 -19.53
CA TYR A 226 2.06 -6.51 -18.12
C TYR A 226 2.50 -7.75 -17.35
N VAL A 227 3.68 -7.67 -16.73
CA VAL A 227 4.31 -8.79 -16.01
C VAL A 227 4.57 -8.39 -14.56
N PRO A 228 3.55 -8.46 -13.69
CA PRO A 228 3.70 -8.24 -12.25
C PRO A 228 4.18 -9.52 -11.57
N PHE A 229 5.49 -9.61 -11.33
CA PHE A 229 6.13 -10.73 -10.66
C PHE A 229 5.66 -10.90 -9.21
N ASN A 230 5.87 -12.10 -8.64
CA ASN A 230 5.73 -12.37 -7.21
C ASN A 230 7.03 -12.08 -6.44
N ASN A 231 8.18 -12.18 -7.11
CA ASN A 231 9.49 -11.87 -6.52
C ASN A 231 9.64 -10.35 -6.32
N VAL A 232 10.06 -9.90 -5.16
CA VAL A 232 10.68 -10.64 -4.05
C VAL A 232 9.77 -10.69 -2.80
N HIS A 233 8.45 -10.71 -2.98
CA HIS A 233 7.45 -10.72 -1.89
C HIS A 233 7.52 -12.01 -1.06
N GLY A 234 7.20 -11.91 0.23
CA GLY A 234 7.03 -13.10 1.08
C GLY A 234 5.80 -13.95 0.73
N PRO A 235 5.79 -15.26 1.08
CA PRO A 235 6.78 -15.94 1.92
C PRO A 235 8.14 -16.06 1.22
N MET A 236 9.23 -15.93 2.01
CA MET A 236 10.59 -15.98 1.44
C MET A 236 10.93 -17.40 1.02
N GLN A 237 10.85 -17.68 -0.27
CA GLN A 237 11.04 -19.01 -0.86
C GLN A 237 11.79 -18.89 -2.20
N ALA A 238 12.80 -19.72 -2.39
CA ALA A 238 13.55 -19.79 -3.64
C ALA A 238 13.83 -21.26 -4.00
N LYS A 239 14.05 -21.52 -5.30
CA LYS A 239 14.52 -22.84 -5.75
C LYS A 239 15.95 -23.07 -5.26
N GLU A 240 16.34 -24.34 -5.09
CA GLU A 240 17.70 -24.71 -4.72
C GLU A 240 18.74 -24.15 -5.69
N SER A 241 18.43 -24.14 -7.00
CA SER A 241 19.30 -23.55 -8.02
C SER A 241 19.53 -22.05 -7.83
N HIS A 242 18.51 -21.31 -7.38
CA HIS A 242 18.65 -19.87 -7.06
C HIS A 242 19.52 -19.66 -5.82
N LEU A 243 19.35 -20.49 -4.80
CA LEU A 243 20.18 -20.44 -3.58
C LEU A 243 21.66 -20.75 -3.86
N GLN A 244 21.93 -21.68 -4.77
CA GLN A 244 23.29 -22.04 -5.17
C GLN A 244 23.99 -20.92 -5.96
N ALA A 245 23.24 -20.06 -6.66
CA ALA A 245 23.79 -18.91 -7.38
C ALA A 245 24.24 -17.76 -6.46
N VAL A 246 23.78 -17.72 -5.22
CA VAL A 246 24.15 -16.65 -4.27
C VAL A 246 25.56 -16.84 -3.74
N ASP A 247 26.34 -15.76 -3.67
CA ASP A 247 27.70 -15.76 -3.10
C ASP A 247 27.70 -16.52 -1.74
N PRO A 248 28.52 -17.56 -1.60
CA PRO A 248 28.61 -18.35 -0.37
C PRO A 248 29.01 -17.52 0.87
N LYS A 249 29.59 -16.33 0.68
CA LYS A 249 29.89 -15.40 1.77
C LYS A 249 28.63 -14.82 2.43
N VAL A 250 27.48 -14.85 1.75
CA VAL A 250 26.18 -14.44 2.33
C VAL A 250 25.68 -15.59 3.20
N THR A 251 26.04 -15.58 4.48
CA THR A 251 25.75 -16.67 5.43
C THR A 251 24.44 -16.49 6.20
N ASP A 252 23.94 -15.26 6.31
CA ASP A 252 22.62 -14.98 6.91
C ASP A 252 21.51 -15.58 6.03
N LYS A 253 20.65 -16.40 6.63
CA LYS A 253 19.64 -17.17 5.89
C LYS A 253 18.58 -16.29 5.22
N ASP A 254 18.12 -15.24 5.92
CA ASP A 254 17.09 -14.34 5.39
C ASP A 254 17.66 -13.51 4.23
N LYS A 255 18.85 -12.96 4.40
CA LYS A 255 19.56 -12.22 3.35
C LYS A 255 19.87 -13.11 2.14
N ARG A 256 20.31 -14.35 2.38
CA ARG A 256 20.62 -15.32 1.32
C ARG A 256 19.35 -15.68 0.53
N MET A 257 18.23 -15.90 1.20
CA MET A 257 16.96 -16.18 0.55
C MET A 257 16.49 -14.97 -0.29
N TYR A 258 16.54 -13.78 0.28
CA TYR A 258 16.18 -12.55 -0.42
C TYR A 258 17.07 -12.30 -1.66
N ALA A 259 18.38 -12.50 -1.52
CA ALA A 259 19.33 -12.38 -2.63
C ALA A 259 19.04 -13.39 -3.75
N ALA A 260 18.71 -14.64 -3.40
CA ALA A 260 18.35 -15.68 -4.35
C ALA A 260 17.08 -15.30 -5.15
N MET A 261 16.07 -14.75 -4.48
CA MET A 261 14.84 -14.31 -5.13
C MET A 261 15.08 -13.08 -6.03
N THR A 262 15.94 -12.14 -5.61
CA THR A 262 16.30 -10.95 -6.40
C THR A 262 17.11 -11.31 -7.65
N GLN A 263 18.08 -12.22 -7.55
CA GLN A 263 18.83 -12.71 -8.70
C GLN A 263 17.95 -13.50 -9.66
N ALA A 264 16.98 -14.28 -9.14
CA ALA A 264 15.99 -14.96 -9.96
C ALA A 264 15.12 -13.96 -10.74
N LEU A 265 14.70 -12.86 -10.11
CA LEU A 265 13.97 -11.78 -10.78
C LEU A 265 14.78 -11.20 -11.95
N ASP A 266 16.07 -10.94 -11.75
CA ASP A 266 16.96 -10.46 -12.83
C ASP A 266 17.05 -11.46 -14.00
N GLN A 267 17.08 -12.76 -13.70
CA GLN A 267 17.05 -13.82 -14.73
C GLN A 267 15.71 -13.83 -15.49
N TYR A 268 14.57 -13.71 -14.79
CA TYR A 268 13.26 -13.66 -15.45
C TYR A 268 13.11 -12.44 -16.36
N VAL A 269 13.64 -11.30 -15.95
CA VAL A 269 13.74 -10.12 -16.81
C VAL A 269 14.61 -10.44 -18.03
N ALA A 270 15.75 -11.12 -17.87
CA ALA A 270 16.64 -11.50 -18.97
C ALA A 270 15.92 -12.41 -19.99
N ASP A 271 15.16 -13.40 -19.52
CA ASP A 271 14.46 -14.35 -20.38
C ASP A 271 13.40 -13.65 -21.27
N ILE A 272 12.62 -12.72 -20.68
CA ILE A 272 11.65 -11.92 -21.44
C ILE A 272 12.34 -11.03 -22.46
N LEU A 273 13.44 -10.39 -22.09
CA LEU A 273 14.20 -9.53 -22.99
C LEU A 273 14.85 -10.33 -24.13
N ALA A 274 15.33 -11.54 -23.84
CA ALA A 274 15.91 -12.43 -24.84
C ALA A 274 14.86 -12.88 -25.88
N GLU A 275 13.60 -13.11 -25.51
CA GLU A 275 12.55 -13.43 -26.49
C GLU A 275 12.24 -12.23 -27.39
N LEU A 276 12.27 -10.97 -26.86
CA LEU A 276 12.16 -9.77 -27.69
C LEU A 276 13.34 -9.67 -28.68
N ASP A 277 14.56 -9.94 -28.23
CA ASP A 277 15.76 -9.89 -29.07
C ASP A 277 15.72 -10.95 -30.16
N LYS A 278 15.31 -12.17 -29.83
CA LYS A 278 15.18 -13.31 -30.75
C LYS A 278 14.25 -13.02 -31.94
N HIS A 279 13.20 -12.22 -31.70
CA HIS A 279 12.25 -11.83 -32.73
C HIS A 279 12.50 -10.44 -33.33
N GLY A 280 13.61 -9.78 -33.00
CA GLY A 280 13.96 -8.44 -33.49
C GLY A 280 12.99 -7.33 -33.00
N LEU A 281 12.29 -7.56 -31.91
CA LEU A 281 11.25 -6.64 -31.38
C LEU A 281 11.83 -5.58 -30.45
N ARG A 282 13.00 -5.80 -29.85
CA ARG A 282 13.58 -4.97 -28.80
C ARG A 282 13.67 -3.49 -29.19
N GLU A 283 14.10 -3.19 -30.41
CA GLU A 283 14.28 -1.82 -30.89
C GLU A 283 12.98 -1.01 -30.83
N ASN A 284 11.84 -1.65 -31.15
CA ASN A 284 10.52 -1.00 -31.13
C ASN A 284 9.62 -1.48 -29.99
N THR A 285 10.21 -1.75 -28.84
CA THR A 285 9.49 -2.09 -27.60
C THR A 285 9.83 -1.10 -26.51
N ILE A 286 8.81 -0.48 -25.92
CA ILE A 286 8.90 0.30 -24.68
C ILE A 286 8.99 -0.71 -23.54
N VAL A 287 10.14 -0.84 -22.91
CA VAL A 287 10.34 -1.68 -21.72
C VAL A 287 10.38 -0.78 -20.51
N VAL A 288 9.48 -1.02 -19.56
CA VAL A 288 9.47 -0.37 -18.25
C VAL A 288 9.81 -1.42 -17.19
N PHE A 289 10.73 -1.12 -16.30
CA PHE A 289 10.97 -1.89 -15.08
C PHE A 289 10.80 -1.00 -13.86
N THR A 290 10.04 -1.47 -12.86
CA THR A 290 9.85 -0.79 -11.57
C THR A 290 9.46 -1.77 -10.47
N SER A 291 9.31 -1.28 -9.23
CA SER A 291 8.68 -1.98 -8.11
C SER A 291 7.29 -1.39 -7.81
N ASP A 292 6.49 -2.08 -7.00
CA ASP A 292 5.18 -1.58 -6.57
C ASP A 292 5.23 -0.82 -5.24
N ASN A 293 6.18 -1.12 -4.37
CA ASN A 293 6.46 -0.39 -3.13
C ASN A 293 7.90 -0.68 -2.69
N GLY A 294 8.36 0.00 -1.65
CA GLY A 294 9.65 -0.29 -1.06
C GLY A 294 9.73 -1.67 -0.40
N ALA A 295 10.96 -2.15 -0.17
CA ALA A 295 11.21 -3.46 0.43
C ALA A 295 10.68 -3.57 1.86
N THR A 296 10.39 -4.82 2.23
CA THR A 296 10.11 -5.25 3.61
C THR A 296 11.39 -5.69 4.33
N LYS A 297 11.25 -6.36 5.48
CA LYS A 297 12.36 -6.97 6.20
C LYS A 297 13.13 -7.95 5.29
N GLY A 298 14.43 -7.73 5.19
CA GLY A 298 15.35 -8.52 4.35
C GLY A 298 15.86 -7.76 3.14
N GLY A 299 15.09 -6.80 2.60
CA GLY A 299 15.52 -5.91 1.52
C GLY A 299 16.13 -4.60 2.00
N ASN A 300 16.53 -3.77 1.06
CA ASN A 300 17.30 -2.56 1.28
C ASN A 300 16.65 -1.35 0.60
N ASN A 301 16.20 -0.38 1.38
CA ASN A 301 15.62 0.87 0.87
C ASN A 301 16.62 2.05 0.88
N LEU A 302 17.86 1.84 1.31
CA LEU A 302 18.84 2.93 1.41
C LEU A 302 19.08 3.62 0.06
N PRO A 303 19.27 4.96 0.08
CA PRO A 303 19.44 5.83 1.25
C PRO A 303 18.15 6.31 1.92
N PHE A 304 17.00 5.85 1.46
CA PHE A 304 15.69 6.33 1.89
C PHE A 304 15.26 5.76 3.25
N ARG A 305 14.58 6.59 4.03
CA ARG A 305 13.97 6.20 5.30
C ARG A 305 12.70 5.38 5.09
N GLY A 306 12.49 4.39 5.96
CA GLY A 306 11.27 3.55 5.93
C GLY A 306 11.34 2.41 4.91
N GLY A 307 10.19 1.92 4.51
CA GLY A 307 10.00 0.80 3.59
C GLY A 307 8.52 0.53 3.42
N LYS A 308 8.14 -0.67 2.96
CA LYS A 308 6.73 -1.07 2.84
C LYS A 308 5.94 -0.74 4.11
N HIS A 309 4.70 -0.31 3.98
CA HIS A 309 3.81 0.18 5.05
C HIS A 309 4.22 1.55 5.65
N SER A 310 5.10 2.29 5.00
CA SER A 310 5.51 3.62 5.44
C SER A 310 5.44 4.61 4.28
N ILE A 311 4.84 5.79 4.52
CA ILE A 311 4.78 6.84 3.50
C ILE A 311 6.00 7.78 3.52
N PHE A 312 7.13 7.36 4.10
CA PHE A 312 8.45 7.94 3.88
C PHE A 312 9.01 7.54 2.50
N GLU A 313 10.09 8.20 2.05
CA GLU A 313 10.69 7.92 0.74
C GLU A 313 10.95 6.42 0.52
N GLY A 314 11.46 5.70 1.52
CA GLY A 314 11.78 4.27 1.38
C GLY A 314 10.59 3.35 1.12
N GLY A 315 9.37 3.78 1.42
CA GLY A 315 8.16 3.02 1.09
C GLY A 315 7.54 3.39 -0.25
N THR A 316 7.82 4.58 -0.77
CA THR A 316 7.08 5.16 -1.91
C THR A 316 7.95 5.57 -3.09
N HIS A 317 9.25 5.68 -2.93
CA HIS A 317 10.22 6.02 -3.97
C HIS A 317 10.76 4.75 -4.62
N LEU A 318 10.44 4.54 -5.89
CA LEU A 318 10.63 3.25 -6.56
C LEU A 318 11.73 3.30 -7.62
N PRO A 319 12.58 2.26 -7.69
CA PRO A 319 13.58 2.15 -8.74
C PRO A 319 12.89 1.95 -10.10
N THR A 320 12.99 2.93 -10.98
CA THR A 320 12.26 2.89 -12.25
C THR A 320 13.12 3.28 -13.44
N VAL A 321 13.00 2.52 -14.51
CA VAL A 321 13.67 2.80 -15.79
C VAL A 321 12.74 2.56 -16.96
N ILE A 322 12.86 3.40 -18.00
CA ILE A 322 12.23 3.21 -19.32
C ILE A 322 13.32 3.04 -20.35
N HIS A 323 13.26 1.96 -21.12
CA HIS A 323 14.15 1.66 -22.22
C HIS A 323 13.36 1.52 -23.52
N TRP A 324 13.63 2.37 -24.50
CA TRP A 324 12.99 2.34 -25.82
C TRP A 324 13.95 2.90 -26.90
N PRO A 325 14.75 2.05 -27.55
CA PRO A 325 15.78 2.50 -28.50
C PRO A 325 15.23 3.28 -29.70
N LYS A 326 14.18 2.78 -30.37
CA LYS A 326 13.55 3.46 -31.53
C LYS A 326 12.91 4.79 -31.15
N GLY A 327 12.40 4.91 -29.93
CA GLY A 327 11.77 6.14 -29.41
C GLY A 327 12.77 7.25 -29.10
N LYS A 328 14.09 6.97 -29.21
CA LYS A 328 15.16 7.91 -28.91
C LYS A 328 15.04 8.53 -27.51
N VAL A 329 14.58 7.74 -26.55
CA VAL A 329 14.54 8.15 -25.14
C VAL A 329 15.98 8.48 -24.73
N VAL A 330 16.18 9.68 -24.18
CA VAL A 330 17.51 10.15 -23.78
C VAL A 330 18.03 9.26 -22.65
N ARG A 331 19.17 8.62 -22.88
CA ARG A 331 19.82 7.80 -21.84
C ARG A 331 20.27 8.65 -20.67
N GLY A 332 20.24 8.08 -19.50
CA GLY A 332 20.72 8.73 -18.28
C GLY A 332 19.64 8.90 -17.24
N LYS A 333 19.59 10.07 -16.61
CA LYS A 333 18.68 10.35 -15.51
C LYS A 333 17.73 11.48 -15.87
N TRP A 334 16.50 11.33 -15.43
CA TRP A 334 15.54 12.42 -15.41
C TRP A 334 15.04 12.57 -13.97
N ASP A 335 15.21 13.75 -13.41
CA ASP A 335 14.90 14.09 -12.01
C ASP A 335 13.49 14.69 -11.82
N GLY A 336 12.68 14.72 -12.87
CA GLY A 336 11.31 15.17 -12.79
C GLY A 336 10.45 14.28 -11.90
N LEU A 337 9.64 14.89 -11.03
CA LEU A 337 8.69 14.16 -10.19
C LEU A 337 7.63 13.49 -11.07
N CYS A 338 7.46 12.19 -10.91
CA CYS A 338 6.43 11.39 -11.58
C CYS A 338 6.14 10.12 -10.77
N GLY A 339 5.25 9.26 -11.26
CA GLY A 339 5.00 7.99 -10.58
C GLY A 339 3.94 7.13 -11.25
N ALA A 340 3.44 6.16 -10.53
CA ALA A 340 2.49 5.16 -11.02
C ALA A 340 1.23 5.79 -11.61
N LEU A 341 0.73 6.90 -11.04
CA LEU A 341 -0.42 7.64 -11.57
C LEU A 341 -0.20 8.13 -13.01
N ASP A 342 1.03 8.48 -13.35
CA ASP A 342 1.36 9.14 -14.60
C ASP A 342 1.60 8.15 -15.75
N MET A 343 1.72 6.84 -15.44
CA MET A 343 2.13 5.84 -16.43
C MET A 343 1.08 5.60 -17.50
N PHE A 344 -0.20 5.57 -17.13
CA PHE A 344 -1.26 5.37 -18.13
C PHE A 344 -1.23 6.46 -19.23
N PRO A 345 -1.42 7.75 -18.92
CA PRO A 345 -1.38 8.78 -19.96
C PRO A 345 -0.01 8.91 -20.64
N THR A 346 1.07 8.62 -19.94
CA THR A 346 2.44 8.69 -20.49
C THR A 346 2.70 7.60 -21.50
N LEU A 347 2.40 6.34 -21.21
CA LEU A 347 2.62 5.21 -22.12
C LEU A 347 1.72 5.30 -23.36
N MET A 348 0.48 5.75 -23.22
CA MET A 348 -0.39 6.03 -24.35
C MET A 348 0.25 7.09 -25.28
N ALA A 349 0.74 8.18 -24.72
CA ALA A 349 1.40 9.24 -25.47
C ALA A 349 2.74 8.78 -26.10
N MET A 350 3.56 8.01 -25.38
CA MET A 350 4.78 7.42 -25.92
C MET A 350 4.49 6.53 -27.13
N ALA A 351 3.44 5.75 -27.07
CA ALA A 351 3.01 4.88 -28.17
C ALA A 351 2.27 5.63 -29.30
N GLY A 352 2.04 6.93 -29.16
CA GLY A 352 1.32 7.75 -30.14
C GLY A 352 -0.15 7.35 -30.28
N LEU A 353 -0.80 6.95 -29.17
CA LEU A 353 -2.15 6.42 -29.14
C LEU A 353 -3.14 7.45 -28.57
N GLU A 354 -4.40 7.33 -29.00
CA GLU A 354 -5.47 8.11 -28.45
C GLU A 354 -5.87 7.58 -27.07
N MET A 355 -6.08 8.50 -26.12
CA MET A 355 -6.64 8.16 -24.83
C MET A 355 -8.09 7.70 -24.98
N PRO A 356 -8.49 6.57 -24.36
CA PRO A 356 -9.88 6.19 -24.32
C PRO A 356 -10.70 7.17 -23.47
N ALA A 357 -12.04 7.09 -23.56
CA ALA A 357 -12.90 7.75 -22.59
C ALA A 357 -12.63 7.19 -21.20
N THR A 358 -12.25 8.04 -20.27
CA THR A 358 -11.93 7.68 -18.88
C THR A 358 -12.68 8.59 -17.91
N GLN A 359 -12.79 8.15 -16.67
CA GLN A 359 -13.00 9.06 -15.55
C GLN A 359 -11.81 10.07 -15.48
N PRO A 360 -12.00 11.26 -14.91
CA PRO A 360 -10.90 12.23 -14.80
C PRO A 360 -9.66 11.62 -14.16
N LEU A 361 -8.51 11.69 -14.85
CA LEU A 361 -7.25 11.19 -14.36
C LEU A 361 -6.67 12.12 -13.27
N ASP A 362 -6.03 11.55 -12.28
CA ASP A 362 -5.17 12.28 -11.33
C ASP A 362 -3.73 12.39 -11.89
N GLY A 363 -3.29 11.38 -12.65
CA GLY A 363 -2.00 11.33 -13.31
C GLY A 363 -1.87 12.25 -14.52
N LYS A 364 -0.66 12.60 -14.86
CA LYS A 364 -0.30 13.49 -15.97
C LYS A 364 0.58 12.79 -17.00
N ASN A 365 0.42 13.17 -18.27
CA ASN A 365 1.36 12.75 -19.31
C ASN A 365 2.69 13.49 -19.13
N VAL A 366 3.72 12.75 -18.70
CA VAL A 366 5.08 13.28 -18.52
C VAL A 366 5.98 13.06 -19.74
N TRP A 367 5.50 12.37 -20.79
CA TRP A 367 6.33 12.04 -21.96
C TRP A 367 6.97 13.26 -22.62
N PRO A 368 6.30 14.39 -22.88
CA PRO A 368 6.94 15.55 -23.48
C PRO A 368 8.11 16.08 -22.64
N ALA A 369 7.91 16.18 -21.32
CA ALA A 369 8.94 16.66 -20.39
C ALA A 369 10.12 15.67 -20.30
N LEU A 370 9.84 14.37 -20.23
CA LEU A 370 10.85 13.31 -20.22
C LEU A 370 11.67 13.30 -21.51
N ARG A 371 11.00 13.33 -22.67
CA ARG A 371 11.65 13.32 -23.99
C ARG A 371 12.59 14.52 -24.16
N ASP A 372 12.13 15.69 -23.76
CA ASP A 372 12.83 16.96 -24.01
C ASP A 372 13.69 17.37 -22.80
N GLN A 373 13.84 16.51 -21.79
CA GLN A 373 14.62 16.74 -20.55
C GLN A 373 14.19 18.04 -19.83
N GLN A 374 12.90 18.31 -19.82
CA GLN A 374 12.29 19.46 -19.18
C GLN A 374 11.79 19.12 -17.76
N ALA A 375 11.43 20.17 -17.00
CA ALA A 375 10.78 19.99 -15.70
C ALA A 375 9.46 19.23 -15.83
N SER A 376 9.16 18.39 -14.83
CA SER A 376 7.92 17.63 -14.79
C SER A 376 6.68 18.54 -14.71
N PRO A 377 5.59 18.20 -15.39
CA PRO A 377 4.30 18.84 -15.17
C PRO A 377 3.65 18.45 -13.84
N VAL A 378 4.19 17.46 -13.14
CA VAL A 378 3.71 16.99 -11.84
C VAL A 378 4.34 17.84 -10.75
N GLU A 379 3.52 18.62 -10.05
CA GLU A 379 4.00 19.50 -8.98
C GLU A 379 4.08 18.82 -7.62
N SER A 380 3.18 17.85 -7.38
CA SER A 380 3.05 17.22 -6.07
C SER A 380 2.48 15.81 -6.18
N TYR A 381 2.93 14.95 -5.28
CA TYR A 381 2.35 13.65 -4.97
C TYR A 381 1.80 13.66 -3.56
N TYR A 382 0.78 12.83 -3.29
CA TYR A 382 0.06 12.80 -2.02
C TYR A 382 -0.19 11.37 -1.57
N TRP A 383 -0.15 11.17 -0.26
CA TRP A 383 -0.48 9.92 0.40
C TRP A 383 -1.32 10.18 1.63
N SER A 384 -2.17 9.21 1.96
CA SER A 384 -2.79 9.08 3.26
C SER A 384 -2.73 7.61 3.65
N TRP A 385 -2.08 7.33 4.76
CA TRP A 385 -1.86 5.98 5.25
C TRP A 385 -2.11 5.95 6.75
N HIS A 386 -3.17 5.25 7.16
CA HIS A 386 -3.62 5.26 8.56
C HIS A 386 -3.87 6.68 9.07
N ASN A 387 -3.07 7.09 10.06
CA ASN A 387 -3.18 8.39 10.71
C ASN A 387 -2.16 9.41 10.20
N GLU A 388 -1.52 9.11 9.09
CA GLU A 388 -0.47 9.92 8.51
C GLU A 388 -0.82 10.34 7.09
N ASP A 389 -0.66 11.62 6.79
CA ASP A 389 -0.73 12.16 5.45
C ASP A 389 0.63 12.68 5.04
N ALA A 390 0.94 12.63 3.74
CA ALA A 390 2.15 13.23 3.22
C ALA A 390 1.91 13.93 1.88
N ILE A 391 2.71 14.95 1.63
CA ILE A 391 2.86 15.61 0.33
C ILE A 391 4.33 15.67 -0.04
N ARG A 392 4.63 15.39 -1.30
CA ARG A 392 5.95 15.42 -1.92
C ARG A 392 5.95 16.38 -3.10
N THR A 393 6.86 17.33 -3.11
CA THR A 393 7.15 18.22 -4.26
C THR A 393 8.57 17.94 -4.78
N ALA A 394 9.06 18.66 -5.76
CA ALA A 394 10.43 18.48 -6.25
C ALA A 394 11.50 18.72 -5.17
N GLN A 395 11.24 19.54 -4.17
CA GLN A 395 12.19 19.89 -3.11
C GLN A 395 11.77 19.40 -1.73
N TRP A 396 10.48 19.42 -1.42
CA TRP A 396 10.00 19.25 -0.06
C TRP A 396 9.19 17.97 0.09
N ARG A 397 9.34 17.30 1.23
CA ARG A 397 8.41 16.31 1.72
C ARG A 397 7.91 16.74 3.08
N MET A 398 6.59 16.78 3.23
CA MET A 398 5.94 17.10 4.49
C MET A 398 5.08 15.91 4.90
N HIS A 399 5.28 15.47 6.13
CA HIS A 399 4.42 14.51 6.81
C HIS A 399 3.55 15.24 7.81
N ARG A 400 2.30 14.85 7.87
CA ARG A 400 1.35 15.29 8.88
C ARG A 400 0.82 14.09 9.61
N TYR A 401 1.00 14.11 10.90
CA TYR A 401 0.52 13.10 11.82
C TYR A 401 -0.43 13.78 12.80
N PHE A 402 -1.76 13.66 12.60
CA PHE A 402 -2.77 14.54 13.19
C PHE A 402 -2.45 16.02 12.88
N ASP A 403 -2.09 16.83 13.88
CA ASP A 403 -1.65 18.23 13.75
C ASP A 403 -0.13 18.41 13.81
N ARG A 404 0.61 17.39 14.20
CA ARG A 404 2.07 17.38 14.14
C ARG A 404 2.53 17.33 12.69
N VAL A 405 3.42 18.23 12.34
CA VAL A 405 4.01 18.32 11.01
C VAL A 405 5.52 18.16 11.10
N GLU A 406 6.07 17.33 10.21
CA GLU A 406 7.50 17.23 9.93
C GLU A 406 7.74 17.66 8.49
N LEU A 407 8.81 18.44 8.24
CA LEU A 407 9.19 18.92 6.91
C LEU A 407 10.64 18.56 6.62
N PHE A 408 10.88 17.96 5.46
CA PHE A 408 12.22 17.55 5.01
C PHE A 408 12.56 18.21 3.68
N ASP A 409 13.78 18.77 3.58
CA ASP A 409 14.37 19.25 2.32
C ASP A 409 15.05 18.10 1.60
N ILE A 410 14.27 17.30 0.87
CA ILE A 410 14.73 16.06 0.25
C ILE A 410 15.73 16.24 -0.88
N LYS A 411 15.95 17.44 -1.37
CA LYS A 411 17.09 17.73 -2.25
C LYS A 411 18.44 17.58 -1.52
N ASN A 412 18.47 17.92 -0.24
CA ASN A 412 19.68 17.93 0.60
C ASN A 412 19.65 16.83 1.67
N ASP A 413 18.48 16.28 1.98
CA ASP A 413 18.24 15.27 3.00
C ASP A 413 17.24 14.22 2.48
N ILE A 414 17.69 13.44 1.48
CA ILE A 414 16.85 12.40 0.85
C ILE A 414 16.47 11.26 1.84
N GLY A 415 17.22 11.14 2.94
CA GLY A 415 16.98 10.18 4.01
C GLY A 415 15.96 10.63 5.06
N GLU A 416 15.39 11.84 4.93
CA GLU A 416 14.39 12.39 5.86
C GLU A 416 14.85 12.34 7.33
N THR A 417 16.08 12.80 7.58
CA THR A 417 16.74 12.71 8.89
C THR A 417 16.58 13.97 9.74
N THR A 418 16.35 15.12 9.11
CA THR A 418 16.35 16.43 9.76
C THR A 418 15.04 17.16 9.53
N ASP A 419 14.18 17.24 10.54
CA ASP A 419 12.98 18.05 10.50
C ASP A 419 13.32 19.54 10.50
N VAL A 420 12.92 20.25 9.45
CA VAL A 420 13.14 21.69 9.26
C VAL A 420 11.84 22.50 9.31
N ALA A 421 10.73 21.93 9.77
CA ALA A 421 9.41 22.58 9.81
C ALA A 421 9.44 23.92 10.56
N ALA A 422 10.05 23.95 11.75
CA ALA A 422 10.16 25.16 12.57
C ALA A 422 10.93 26.30 11.87
N LYS A 423 11.88 25.97 10.99
CA LYS A 423 12.68 26.93 10.23
C LYS A 423 11.99 27.44 8.95
N ASN A 424 10.95 26.73 8.49
CA ASN A 424 10.29 26.99 7.22
C ASN A 424 8.75 27.11 7.34
N PRO A 425 8.21 27.95 8.24
CA PRO A 425 6.78 28.02 8.52
C PRO A 425 5.92 28.42 7.31
N LYS A 426 6.47 29.20 6.37
CA LYS A 426 5.76 29.56 5.13
C LYS A 426 5.58 28.36 4.20
N VAL A 427 6.63 27.54 4.05
CA VAL A 427 6.56 26.29 3.27
C VAL A 427 5.56 25.33 3.89
N VAL A 428 5.61 25.14 5.21
CA VAL A 428 4.64 24.30 5.94
C VAL A 428 3.21 24.76 5.66
N ALA A 429 2.93 26.07 5.76
CA ALA A 429 1.59 26.61 5.52
C ALA A 429 1.10 26.37 4.08
N GLU A 430 1.99 26.54 3.08
CA GLU A 430 1.68 26.28 1.68
C GLU A 430 1.38 24.80 1.43
N LEU A 431 2.27 23.90 1.88
CA LEU A 431 2.12 22.47 1.68
C LEU A 431 0.91 21.91 2.44
N LYS A 432 0.66 22.42 3.66
CA LYS A 432 -0.55 22.06 4.43
C LYS A 432 -1.82 22.45 3.66
N LYS A 433 -1.89 23.64 3.08
CA LYS A 433 -3.03 24.07 2.27
C LYS A 433 -3.26 23.15 1.06
N LYS A 434 -2.18 22.75 0.34
CA LYS A 434 -2.27 21.81 -0.78
C LYS A 434 -2.75 20.43 -0.31
N LEU A 435 -2.21 19.92 0.79
CA LEU A 435 -2.58 18.65 1.37
C LEU A 435 -4.04 18.64 1.84
N ASP A 436 -4.50 19.68 2.53
CA ASP A 436 -5.89 19.83 2.97
C ASP A 436 -6.86 19.86 1.78
N GLY A 437 -6.48 20.53 0.69
CA GLY A 437 -7.26 20.57 -0.55
C GLY A 437 -7.37 19.19 -1.20
N TRP A 438 -6.27 18.44 -1.25
CA TRP A 438 -6.25 17.08 -1.77
C TRP A 438 -7.10 16.15 -0.89
N VAL A 439 -6.89 16.15 0.43
CA VAL A 439 -7.68 15.39 1.40
C VAL A 439 -9.17 15.66 1.22
N ALA A 440 -9.56 16.95 1.09
CA ALA A 440 -10.95 17.32 0.86
C ALA A 440 -11.50 16.76 -0.45
N SER A 441 -10.69 16.73 -1.52
CA SER A 441 -11.08 16.19 -2.84
C SER A 441 -11.26 14.67 -2.85
N MET A 442 -10.66 13.95 -1.89
CA MET A 442 -10.75 12.49 -1.75
C MET A 442 -11.93 12.03 -0.88
N LYS A 443 -12.65 12.94 -0.21
CA LYS A 443 -13.71 12.62 0.78
C LYS A 443 -14.82 11.71 0.27
N VAL A 444 -15.11 11.73 -1.02
CA VAL A 444 -16.21 10.91 -1.60
C VAL A 444 -15.85 9.42 -1.61
N ALA A 445 -14.56 9.08 -1.60
CA ALA A 445 -14.09 7.70 -1.67
C ALA A 445 -13.39 7.23 -0.38
N SER A 446 -13.16 8.12 0.58
CA SER A 446 -12.21 7.85 1.66
C SER A 446 -12.90 7.86 3.01
N THR A 447 -13.30 6.67 3.41
CA THR A 447 -13.53 6.33 4.82
C THR A 447 -12.21 6.22 5.60
N HIS A 448 -11.07 6.43 4.94
CA HIS A 448 -9.72 6.24 5.47
C HIS A 448 -9.02 7.52 5.89
N LEU A 449 -9.55 8.68 5.50
CA LEU A 449 -8.99 9.93 5.99
C LEU A 449 -9.39 10.13 7.44
N PRO A 450 -8.44 10.54 8.29
CA PRO A 450 -8.74 10.78 9.70
C PRO A 450 -9.93 11.74 9.83
N PRO A 451 -10.89 11.46 10.71
CA PRO A 451 -11.93 12.43 11.01
C PRO A 451 -11.29 13.69 11.59
N ALA A 452 -11.98 14.82 11.48
CA ALA A 452 -11.56 16.01 12.20
C ALA A 452 -11.58 15.67 13.71
N LEU A 453 -10.41 15.54 14.31
CA LEU A 453 -10.24 15.22 15.72
C LEU A 453 -10.07 16.51 16.51
N ALA A 454 -10.68 16.59 17.67
CA ALA A 454 -10.37 17.62 18.66
C ALA A 454 -9.08 17.22 19.40
N LEU A 455 -7.93 17.41 18.74
CA LEU A 455 -6.64 16.92 19.23
C LEU A 455 -6.21 17.56 20.57
N ASP A 456 -6.67 18.77 20.81
CA ASP A 456 -6.45 19.52 22.06
C ASP A 456 -7.60 19.39 23.06
N ALA A 457 -8.49 18.41 22.85
CA ALA A 457 -9.60 18.19 23.76
C ALA A 457 -9.07 17.96 25.18
N LYS A 458 -9.61 18.70 26.14
CA LYS A 458 -9.32 18.46 27.55
C LYS A 458 -10.13 17.26 28.01
N PRO A 459 -9.61 16.47 28.96
CA PRO A 459 -10.40 15.44 29.61
C PRO A 459 -11.69 16.06 30.19
N ALA A 460 -12.81 15.42 29.89
CA ALA A 460 -14.12 15.85 30.38
C ALA A 460 -14.89 14.67 31.00
N PRO A 461 -14.32 13.97 32.00
CA PRO A 461 -15.00 12.88 32.65
C PRO A 461 -16.19 13.43 33.44
N GLU A 462 -17.35 12.77 33.35
CA GLU A 462 -18.56 13.17 34.00
C GLU A 462 -19.25 11.98 34.68
N GLY A 463 -19.80 12.21 35.87
CA GLY A 463 -20.62 11.22 36.59
C GLY A 463 -19.80 10.13 37.25
N GLU A 464 -19.78 8.93 36.67
CA GLU A 464 -19.08 7.75 37.22
C GLU A 464 -17.98 7.26 36.27
N ALA A 465 -16.83 6.94 36.84
CA ALA A 465 -15.70 6.34 36.15
C ALA A 465 -15.53 4.86 36.51
N LEU A 466 -14.91 4.07 35.68
CA LEU A 466 -14.55 2.70 35.96
C LEU A 466 -13.20 2.63 36.68
N GLU A 467 -13.23 2.23 37.96
CA GLU A 467 -12.00 1.88 38.70
C GLU A 467 -11.60 0.45 38.37
N ILE A 468 -10.38 0.28 37.94
CA ILE A 468 -9.75 -1.02 37.70
C ILE A 468 -8.61 -1.18 38.68
N SER A 469 -8.71 -2.14 39.59
CA SER A 469 -7.65 -2.46 40.55
C SER A 469 -7.15 -3.88 40.33
N PHE A 470 -5.84 -4.09 40.50
CA PHE A 470 -5.17 -5.38 40.32
C PHE A 470 -3.85 -5.42 41.10
N THR A 471 -3.32 -6.62 41.26
CA THR A 471 -2.02 -6.85 41.91
C THR A 471 -1.04 -7.41 40.86
N VAL A 472 0.13 -6.78 40.74
CA VAL A 472 1.27 -7.28 39.94
C VAL A 472 2.13 -8.17 40.82
N ASN A 473 2.43 -9.39 40.38
CA ASN A 473 3.13 -10.41 41.15
C ASN A 473 4.67 -10.27 41.03
N ASP A 474 5.39 -10.88 41.96
CA ASP A 474 6.86 -10.84 42.04
C ASP A 474 7.58 -11.49 40.84
N LYS A 475 6.88 -12.31 40.07
CA LYS A 475 7.42 -12.98 38.88
C LYS A 475 7.57 -12.04 37.69
N THR A 476 6.99 -10.83 37.74
CA THR A 476 7.02 -9.84 36.66
C THR A 476 8.40 -9.20 36.53
N LYS A 477 8.96 -9.21 35.33
CA LYS A 477 10.24 -8.56 35.01
C LYS A 477 10.02 -7.13 34.53
N PRO A 478 10.98 -6.19 34.77
CA PRO A 478 10.84 -4.79 34.35
C PRO A 478 10.62 -4.54 32.86
N LYS A 479 10.91 -5.53 32.02
CA LYS A 479 10.71 -5.45 30.55
C LYS A 479 9.42 -6.08 30.07
N ASP A 480 8.66 -6.74 30.95
CA ASP A 480 7.42 -7.40 30.57
C ASP A 480 6.33 -6.38 30.31
N SER A 481 5.55 -6.62 29.25
CA SER A 481 4.29 -5.91 29.00
C SER A 481 3.15 -6.80 29.46
N LEU A 482 2.41 -6.36 30.45
CA LEU A 482 1.25 -7.07 30.97
C LEU A 482 0.00 -6.65 30.20
N LEU A 483 -0.77 -7.61 29.73
CA LEU A 483 -2.10 -7.40 29.16
C LEU A 483 -3.13 -7.86 30.22
N ILE A 484 -3.79 -6.91 30.86
CA ILE A 484 -4.75 -7.17 31.92
C ILE A 484 -6.16 -7.01 31.36
N PRO A 485 -6.85 -8.10 30.98
CA PRO A 485 -8.21 -8.04 30.50
C PRO A 485 -9.15 -7.68 31.63
N PHE A 486 -10.08 -6.75 31.40
CA PHE A 486 -11.04 -6.35 32.43
C PHE A 486 -12.51 -6.47 31.99
N ALA A 487 -12.78 -6.57 30.70
CA ALA A 487 -14.13 -6.82 30.21
C ALA A 487 -14.10 -7.60 28.89
N ARG A 488 -15.13 -8.40 28.61
CA ARG A 488 -15.36 -8.99 27.30
C ARG A 488 -16.31 -8.12 26.50
N PHE A 489 -16.01 -7.99 25.23
CA PHE A 489 -16.79 -7.21 24.29
C PHE A 489 -16.73 -7.94 22.95
N ASP A 490 -17.89 -8.07 22.32
CA ASP A 490 -17.97 -8.64 20.97
C ASP A 490 -18.37 -7.51 20.02
N GLY A 491 -17.40 -6.96 19.35
CA GLY A 491 -17.58 -5.84 18.43
C GLY A 491 -16.55 -5.82 17.31
N ARG A 492 -16.93 -5.22 16.18
CA ARG A 492 -16.02 -4.97 15.08
C ARG A 492 -15.41 -3.59 15.23
N VAL A 493 -14.10 -3.53 15.08
CA VAL A 493 -13.32 -2.29 15.04
C VAL A 493 -12.66 -2.25 13.68
N TYR A 494 -12.77 -1.13 12.99
CA TYR A 494 -12.18 -0.95 11.65
C TYR A 494 -10.86 -0.20 11.78
N ALA A 495 -9.95 -0.44 10.86
CA ALA A 495 -8.67 0.27 10.80
C ALA A 495 -8.81 1.79 10.66
N THR A 496 -9.95 2.25 10.17
CA THR A 496 -10.31 3.66 10.04
C THR A 496 -10.92 4.29 11.28
N ASP A 497 -11.14 3.49 12.32
CA ASP A 497 -11.73 3.95 13.57
C ASP A 497 -10.66 4.46 14.51
N PHE A 498 -11.10 5.25 15.49
CA PHE A 498 -10.29 5.73 16.59
C PHE A 498 -10.89 5.25 17.89
N ILE A 499 -10.06 4.94 18.87
CA ILE A 499 -10.49 4.74 20.25
C ILE A 499 -10.19 6.00 21.04
N GLU A 500 -11.20 6.52 21.69
CA GLU A 500 -11.15 7.74 22.49
C GLU A 500 -11.53 7.39 23.93
N TYR A 501 -10.73 7.86 24.90
CA TYR A 501 -10.98 7.61 26.33
C TYR A 501 -10.26 8.61 27.21
N ASP A 502 -10.73 8.75 28.44
CA ASP A 502 -10.08 9.50 29.51
C ASP A 502 -9.47 8.51 30.52
N LEU A 503 -8.24 8.74 30.95
CA LEU A 503 -7.47 7.89 31.84
C LEU A 503 -6.91 8.70 33.01
N ALA A 504 -7.03 8.19 34.23
CA ALA A 504 -6.37 8.76 35.44
C ALA A 504 -5.79 7.66 36.30
N GLY A 505 -4.74 7.98 37.07
CA GLY A 505 -4.15 7.08 38.06
C GLY A 505 -4.54 7.43 39.49
N ALA A 506 -4.53 6.44 40.37
CA ALA A 506 -4.67 6.67 41.79
C ALA A 506 -3.38 7.20 42.43
N LYS A 507 -3.51 7.86 43.58
CA LYS A 507 -2.35 8.26 44.39
C LYS A 507 -1.51 7.04 44.79
N GLY A 508 -0.23 7.08 44.46
CA GLY A 508 0.70 5.96 44.69
C GLY A 508 0.72 4.87 43.61
N SER A 509 -0.19 4.93 42.62
CA SER A 509 -0.14 4.10 41.42
C SER A 509 0.46 4.93 40.27
N PRO A 510 1.71 4.75 39.90
CA PRO A 510 2.27 5.50 38.78
C PRO A 510 1.55 5.09 37.49
N LEU A 511 1.01 6.05 36.74
CA LEU A 511 0.43 5.82 35.41
C LEU A 511 1.47 5.45 34.35
N LYS A 512 2.71 5.36 34.78
CA LYS A 512 3.85 5.03 33.93
C LYS A 512 3.60 3.72 33.19
N GLY A 513 3.43 3.80 31.88
CA GLY A 513 3.24 2.63 31.04
C GLY A 513 1.83 2.05 30.98
N PHE A 514 0.81 2.75 31.47
CA PHE A 514 -0.59 2.32 31.35
C PHE A 514 -1.22 2.80 30.05
N HIS A 515 -1.83 1.86 29.31
CA HIS A 515 -2.56 2.12 28.08
C HIS A 515 -3.81 1.25 28.03
N TYR A 516 -4.87 1.76 27.41
CA TYR A 516 -5.99 0.93 26.99
C TYR A 516 -5.66 0.23 25.67
N ALA A 517 -6.07 -1.02 25.51
CA ALA A 517 -6.05 -1.73 24.25
C ALA A 517 -7.22 -2.68 24.12
N PRO A 518 -7.92 -2.74 22.99
CA PRO A 518 -8.78 -3.86 22.68
C PRO A 518 -7.93 -5.11 22.51
N PHE A 519 -8.47 -6.29 22.77
CA PHE A 519 -7.77 -7.54 22.58
C PHE A 519 -8.62 -8.57 21.80
N GLN A 520 -7.95 -9.50 21.14
CA GLN A 520 -8.57 -10.71 20.58
C GLN A 520 -8.25 -11.90 21.47
N ALA A 521 -9.25 -12.73 21.78
CA ALA A 521 -9.01 -14.01 22.38
C ALA A 521 -8.64 -15.02 21.28
N LYS A 522 -7.42 -15.55 21.35
CA LYS A 522 -6.98 -16.65 20.51
C LYS A 522 -6.73 -17.85 21.41
N ASN A 523 -7.54 -18.92 21.26
CA ASN A 523 -7.51 -20.09 22.15
C ASN A 523 -7.65 -19.72 23.64
N ASP A 524 -8.58 -18.81 23.96
CA ASP A 524 -8.83 -18.28 25.30
C ASP A 524 -7.67 -17.49 25.95
N VAL A 525 -6.60 -17.26 25.24
CA VAL A 525 -5.49 -16.41 25.69
C VAL A 525 -5.65 -15.01 25.12
N PRO A 526 -5.76 -13.95 25.95
CA PRO A 526 -5.79 -12.58 25.48
C PRO A 526 -4.49 -12.24 24.75
N ALA A 527 -4.61 -11.68 23.56
CA ALA A 527 -3.50 -11.12 22.81
C ALA A 527 -3.82 -9.67 22.43
N PRO A 528 -2.87 -8.74 22.47
CA PRO A 528 -3.12 -7.36 22.06
C PRO A 528 -3.64 -7.33 20.63
N PHE A 529 -4.63 -6.47 20.41
CA PHE A 529 -5.22 -6.26 19.08
C PHE A 529 -4.21 -5.61 18.12
N PHE A 530 -3.27 -4.83 18.67
CA PHE A 530 -2.21 -4.17 17.91
C PHE A 530 -0.87 -4.88 18.05
N LYS A 531 -0.09 -4.85 17.01
CA LYS A 531 1.35 -5.11 17.10
C LYS A 531 2.08 -3.83 17.53
N ARG A 532 3.37 -3.99 17.87
CA ARG A 532 4.24 -2.87 18.18
C ARG A 532 4.26 -1.86 17.04
N GLY A 533 4.04 -0.58 17.35
CA GLY A 533 4.07 0.52 16.37
C GLY A 533 2.76 0.77 15.64
N GLU A 534 1.68 0.05 15.97
CA GLU A 534 0.42 0.15 15.22
C GLU A 534 -0.65 1.00 15.90
N GLY A 535 -0.62 1.13 17.23
CA GLY A 535 -1.50 2.04 17.98
C GLY A 535 -0.73 3.30 18.35
N ILE A 536 -1.03 4.43 17.72
CA ILE A 536 -0.37 5.71 17.99
C ILE A 536 -1.40 6.73 18.45
N ASP A 537 -1.14 7.43 19.56
CA ASP A 537 -2.03 8.45 20.08
C ASP A 537 -1.88 9.80 19.36
N GLN A 538 -2.75 10.77 19.70
CA GLN A 538 -2.72 12.13 19.14
C GLN A 538 -1.40 12.88 19.36
N PHE A 539 -0.52 12.39 20.22
CA PHE A 539 0.80 12.97 20.47
C PHE A 539 1.93 12.23 19.74
N GLY A 540 1.61 11.31 18.83
CA GLY A 540 2.57 10.51 18.08
C GLY A 540 3.28 9.43 18.91
N ARG A 541 2.67 8.96 20.01
CA ARG A 541 3.26 7.96 20.93
C ARG A 541 2.66 6.59 20.68
N GLU A 542 3.51 5.57 20.60
CA GLU A 542 3.06 4.17 20.55
C GLU A 542 2.30 3.80 21.82
N GLN A 543 1.04 3.37 21.68
CA GLN A 543 0.20 3.04 22.83
C GLN A 543 0.55 1.70 23.48
N ILE A 544 1.06 0.74 22.73
CA ILE A 544 1.44 -0.57 23.29
C ILE A 544 2.82 -0.53 23.96
N LEU A 545 3.70 0.38 23.52
CA LEU A 545 5.10 0.44 23.96
C LEU A 545 5.58 1.88 24.26
N GLY A 546 4.68 2.86 24.19
CA GLY A 546 4.99 4.28 24.22
C GLY A 546 5.41 4.83 25.58
N PRO A 547 5.85 6.08 25.59
CA PRO A 547 6.23 6.79 26.79
C PRO A 547 5.03 7.07 27.72
N GLU A 548 5.36 7.38 28.93
CA GLU A 548 4.53 7.55 30.08
C GLU A 548 3.40 8.58 29.92
N PRO A 549 2.23 8.33 30.53
CA PRO A 549 1.29 9.40 30.83
C PRO A 549 1.98 10.53 31.59
N GLN A 550 1.69 11.76 31.20
CA GLN A 550 2.29 12.95 31.80
C GLN A 550 1.57 13.40 33.08
N GLY A 551 0.36 12.84 33.34
CA GLY A 551 -0.50 13.22 34.44
C GLY A 551 -0.10 12.61 35.78
N GLY A 552 -0.20 13.40 36.86
CA GLY A 552 -0.07 12.92 38.24
C GLY A 552 -1.31 12.16 38.74
N ALA A 553 -1.26 11.66 39.98
CA ALA A 553 -2.40 11.00 40.60
C ALA A 553 -3.66 11.89 40.60
N GLY A 554 -4.79 11.37 40.15
CA GLY A 554 -6.06 12.10 40.05
C GLY A 554 -6.14 13.09 38.89
N VAL A 555 -5.10 13.21 38.06
CA VAL A 555 -5.12 14.04 36.84
C VAL A 555 -5.58 13.19 35.67
N TRP A 556 -6.67 13.63 35.05
CA TRP A 556 -7.21 12.99 33.87
C TRP A 556 -6.41 13.37 32.61
N GLU A 557 -6.14 12.38 31.76
CA GLU A 557 -5.59 12.58 30.41
C GLU A 557 -6.58 12.08 29.37
N HIS A 558 -6.88 12.93 28.41
CA HIS A 558 -7.65 12.54 27.22
C HIS A 558 -6.74 11.85 26.21
N ARG A 559 -7.18 10.71 25.69
CA ARG A 559 -6.44 9.88 24.74
C ARG A 559 -7.29 9.58 23.52
N ILE A 560 -6.66 9.70 22.35
CA ILE A 560 -7.22 9.28 21.07
C ILE A 560 -6.19 8.39 20.41
N ILE A 561 -6.57 7.15 20.11
CA ILE A 561 -5.71 6.16 19.47
C ILE A 561 -6.27 5.86 18.10
N GLY A 562 -5.47 6.09 17.05
CA GLY A 562 -5.77 5.58 15.72
C GLY A 562 -5.59 4.08 15.67
N LEU A 563 -6.59 3.37 15.16
CA LEU A 563 -6.49 1.95 14.90
C LEU A 563 -5.84 1.76 13.55
N SER A 564 -4.64 1.19 13.55
CA SER A 564 -3.90 0.96 12.31
C SER A 564 -4.27 -0.37 11.66
N SER A 565 -3.97 -0.44 10.43
CA SER A 565 -3.85 -1.42 9.35
C SER A 565 -4.15 -2.90 9.54
N TYR A 566 -4.76 -3.33 10.56
CA TYR A 566 -5.40 -4.63 10.51
C TYR A 566 -6.79 -4.46 9.93
N GLY A 567 -7.02 -5.18 8.86
CA GLY A 567 -8.34 -5.25 8.25
C GLY A 567 -9.44 -5.44 9.29
N PRO A 568 -10.71 -5.34 8.94
CA PRO A 568 -11.80 -5.37 9.90
C PRO A 568 -11.65 -6.56 10.83
N GLY A 569 -11.39 -6.29 12.10
CA GLY A 569 -11.15 -7.26 13.15
C GLY A 569 -12.28 -7.26 14.17
N SER A 570 -12.54 -8.40 14.79
CA SER A 570 -13.42 -8.50 15.94
C SER A 570 -12.59 -8.36 17.20
N ALA A 571 -12.84 -7.33 18.01
CA ALA A 571 -12.30 -7.25 19.36
C ALA A 571 -13.11 -8.18 20.27
N SER A 572 -12.42 -8.97 21.10
CA SER A 572 -13.06 -9.90 22.03
C SER A 572 -13.20 -9.33 23.43
N GLY A 573 -12.61 -8.17 23.70
CA GLY A 573 -12.70 -7.54 25.01
C GLY A 573 -11.82 -6.30 25.19
N HIS A 574 -11.88 -5.77 26.39
CA HIS A 574 -11.14 -4.59 26.84
C HIS A 574 -10.00 -4.99 27.77
N ALA A 575 -8.83 -4.43 27.58
CA ALA A 575 -7.68 -4.67 28.44
C ALA A 575 -6.93 -3.37 28.76
N LEU A 576 -6.18 -3.39 29.87
CA LEU A 576 -5.09 -2.47 30.13
C LEU A 576 -3.77 -3.12 29.71
N VAL A 577 -2.94 -2.39 29.01
CA VAL A 577 -1.54 -2.76 28.79
C VAL A 577 -0.70 -2.00 29.80
N VAL A 578 0.12 -2.72 30.54
CA VAL A 578 1.02 -2.15 31.55
C VAL A 578 2.44 -2.57 31.25
N LYS A 579 3.34 -1.61 31.04
CA LYS A 579 4.77 -1.87 30.76
C LYS A 579 5.64 -1.46 31.94
N GLY A 580 6.57 -2.33 32.32
CA GLY A 580 7.52 -2.03 33.35
C GLY A 580 6.93 -1.92 34.75
N ALA A 581 5.76 -2.53 34.98
CA ALA A 581 5.16 -2.57 36.31
C ALA A 581 6.06 -3.30 37.29
N LYS A 582 6.20 -2.73 38.51
CA LYS A 582 6.83 -3.40 39.63
C LYS A 582 5.79 -4.22 40.40
N PRO A 583 6.20 -5.26 41.14
CA PRO A 583 5.28 -5.93 42.06
C PRO A 583 4.57 -4.96 42.99
N GLY A 584 3.26 -5.12 43.15
CA GLY A 584 2.44 -4.24 43.99
C GLY A 584 1.01 -4.12 43.55
N ASN A 585 0.24 -3.34 44.30
CA ASN A 585 -1.16 -3.08 43.99
C ASN A 585 -1.29 -1.81 43.16
N TYR A 586 -2.10 -1.90 42.12
CA TYR A 586 -2.35 -0.82 41.18
C TYR A 586 -3.83 -0.49 41.08
N LYS A 587 -4.10 0.75 40.76
CA LYS A 587 -5.44 1.25 40.57
C LYS A 587 -5.43 2.33 39.49
N VAL A 588 -6.28 2.18 38.48
CA VAL A 588 -6.48 3.14 37.40
C VAL A 588 -7.96 3.41 37.20
N TYR A 589 -8.24 4.55 36.63
CA TYR A 589 -9.60 4.98 36.33
C TYR A 589 -9.73 5.25 34.84
N LEU A 590 -10.84 4.80 34.27
CA LEU A 590 -11.16 4.93 32.86
C LEU A 590 -12.56 5.53 32.70
N ASP A 591 -12.69 6.48 31.78
CA ASP A 591 -14.00 7.06 31.43
C ASP A 591 -14.06 7.39 29.95
N ASN A 592 -15.24 7.71 29.44
CA ASN A 592 -15.51 8.14 28.06
C ASN A 592 -14.98 7.20 26.98
N LEU A 593 -14.86 5.91 27.29
CA LEU A 593 -14.34 4.92 26.34
C LEU A 593 -15.33 4.71 25.19
N ARG A 594 -14.93 5.09 23.97
CA ARG A 594 -15.76 5.02 22.78
C ARG A 594 -14.94 4.78 21.51
N ILE A 595 -15.57 4.21 20.49
CA ILE A 595 -15.07 4.22 19.13
C ILE A 595 -15.56 5.50 18.45
N ARG A 596 -14.65 6.23 17.83
CA ARG A 596 -14.97 7.31 16.89
C ARG A 596 -14.76 6.77 15.48
N HIS A 597 -15.85 6.71 14.72
CA HIS A 597 -15.80 6.23 13.34
C HIS A 597 -15.30 7.32 12.39
N ALA A 598 -14.79 6.91 11.24
CA ALA A 598 -14.28 7.80 10.20
C ALA A 598 -15.31 8.84 9.71
N ASN A 599 -16.59 8.54 9.81
CA ASN A 599 -17.68 9.47 9.48
C ASN A 599 -17.99 10.50 10.58
N GLY A 600 -17.23 10.49 11.69
CA GLY A 600 -17.40 11.39 12.84
C GLY A 600 -18.42 10.92 13.88
N THR A 601 -19.17 9.82 13.63
CA THR A 601 -20.07 9.25 14.66
C THR A 601 -19.27 8.53 15.74
N THR A 602 -19.86 8.32 16.91
CA THR A 602 -19.23 7.61 18.01
C THR A 602 -20.10 6.45 18.50
N THR A 603 -19.46 5.33 18.84
CA THR A 603 -20.10 4.19 19.50
C THR A 603 -19.50 4.04 20.90
N PRO A 604 -20.28 4.23 21.98
CA PRO A 604 -19.79 3.99 23.33
C PRO A 604 -19.39 2.53 23.49
N LEU A 605 -18.18 2.29 24.00
CA LEU A 605 -17.71 0.97 24.39
C LEU A 605 -17.97 0.70 25.87
N TRP A 606 -17.98 1.76 26.66
CA TRP A 606 -18.38 1.75 28.03
C TRP A 606 -18.98 3.12 28.40
N SER A 607 -20.08 3.13 29.16
CA SER A 607 -20.70 4.34 29.70
C SER A 607 -21.06 4.09 31.14
N SER A 608 -20.89 5.11 31.97
CA SER A 608 -21.20 5.08 33.40
C SER A 608 -22.57 4.45 33.70
N GLY A 609 -22.62 3.51 34.63
CA GLY A 609 -23.84 2.97 35.21
C GLY A 609 -24.60 1.89 34.45
N LYS A 610 -24.13 1.44 33.25
CA LYS A 610 -24.77 0.35 32.50
C LYS A 610 -23.73 -0.63 31.96
N ASP A 611 -23.86 -1.88 32.34
CA ASP A 611 -23.12 -3.06 31.94
C ASP A 611 -21.79 -3.36 32.63
N THR A 612 -21.88 -3.81 33.84
CA THR A 612 -20.86 -4.65 34.49
C THR A 612 -21.22 -6.14 34.43
N LYS A 613 -21.79 -6.62 33.33
CA LYS A 613 -21.88 -8.06 33.09
C LYS A 613 -20.52 -8.61 32.65
N THR A 614 -19.53 -8.46 33.50
CA THR A 614 -18.21 -8.99 33.34
C THR A 614 -18.20 -10.45 33.76
N LYS A 615 -17.96 -11.36 32.83
CA LYS A 615 -17.39 -12.66 33.17
C LYS A 615 -16.01 -12.40 33.75
N THR A 616 -15.70 -13.01 34.85
CA THR A 616 -14.48 -12.86 35.65
C THR A 616 -13.24 -12.76 34.79
N PRO A 617 -12.37 -11.74 35.01
CA PRO A 617 -11.09 -11.64 34.34
C PRO A 617 -10.22 -12.88 34.59
N LEU A 618 -9.45 -13.29 33.59
CA LEU A 618 -8.53 -14.40 33.71
C LEU A 618 -7.33 -13.98 34.58
N ASP A 619 -7.18 -14.54 35.78
CA ASP A 619 -5.95 -14.42 36.56
C ASP A 619 -4.78 -15.04 35.78
N SER A 620 -3.61 -14.45 35.88
CA SER A 620 -2.38 -14.97 35.30
C SER A 620 -1.30 -15.12 36.37
N GLU A 621 -0.21 -15.82 36.03
CA GLU A 621 0.94 -15.91 36.92
C GLU A 621 1.62 -14.54 37.21
N LEU A 622 1.34 -13.54 36.39
CA LEU A 622 1.98 -12.23 36.46
C LEU A 622 1.10 -11.18 37.21
N TYR A 623 -0.20 -11.41 37.27
CA TYR A 623 -1.14 -10.52 37.97
C TYR A 623 -2.35 -11.27 38.52
N THR A 624 -2.94 -10.73 39.59
CA THR A 624 -4.09 -11.33 40.32
C THR A 624 -5.01 -10.24 40.85
N ASN A 625 -6.13 -10.65 41.42
CA ASN A 625 -7.07 -9.79 42.14
C ASN A 625 -7.64 -8.63 41.30
N ILE A 626 -7.94 -8.86 40.03
CA ILE A 626 -8.58 -7.83 39.20
C ILE A 626 -9.98 -7.55 39.75
N LYS A 627 -10.24 -6.30 40.12
CA LYS A 627 -11.53 -5.82 40.58
C LYS A 627 -11.96 -4.61 39.78
N LEU A 628 -13.24 -4.57 39.43
CA LEU A 628 -13.89 -3.48 38.74
C LEU A 628 -14.92 -2.83 39.66
N ARG A 629 -14.93 -1.52 39.74
CA ARG A 629 -15.88 -0.78 40.54
C ARG A 629 -16.25 0.52 39.83
N SER A 630 -17.54 0.88 39.82
CA SER A 630 -17.96 2.23 39.46
C SER A 630 -17.66 3.18 40.63
N VAL A 631 -17.07 4.32 40.33
CA VAL A 631 -16.74 5.36 41.30
C VAL A 631 -17.16 6.72 40.74
N LYS A 632 -17.53 7.65 41.62
CA LYS A 632 -17.77 9.02 41.18
C LYS A 632 -16.48 9.68 40.74
N VAL A 633 -16.56 10.48 39.68
CA VAL A 633 -15.37 11.15 39.09
C VAL A 633 -14.67 12.05 40.12
N ASP A 634 -15.40 12.68 41.00
CA ASP A 634 -14.87 13.53 42.09
C ASP A 634 -14.15 12.74 43.21
N GLU A 635 -14.26 11.43 43.24
CA GLU A 635 -13.54 10.52 44.15
C GLU A 635 -12.21 10.01 43.58
N VAL A 636 -11.95 10.27 42.30
CA VAL A 636 -10.75 9.80 41.61
C VAL A 636 -9.50 10.48 42.15
N GLY A 637 -8.51 9.69 42.53
CA GLY A 637 -7.21 10.17 43.03
C GLY A 637 -7.18 10.48 44.52
N LYS A 638 -8.30 10.29 45.24
CA LYS A 638 -8.38 10.39 46.71
C LYS A 638 -8.03 9.03 47.41
#